data_69cdf9975ab5b46e5fca452aa4c8662d
#
_entry.id   69cdf9975ab5b46e5fca452aa4c8662d
#
_cell.length_a   1.000
_cell.length_b   1.000
_cell.length_c   1.000
_cell.angle_alpha   90.00
_cell.angle_beta   90.00
_cell.angle_gamma   90.00
#
_symmetry.space_group_name_H-M   'P 1'
#
loop_
_entity.id
_entity.type
_entity.pdbx_description
1 polymer ?
#
loop_
_entity_poly.entity_id
_entity_poly.type
_entity_poly.pdbx_seq_one_letter_code
_entity_poly.pdbx_strand_id
1 'polypeptide(L)'
;MKNKYWAFALTLLSAAAIQAQEKDSLPEKYYDLQEVTILGKPTEKVSVVPIQELKSTDLQNNNKTNVVEVLNLLTGVSITEFGGRNEGSILVRGFDNRRTPVYYDGIPIYAPYDGNFDLSRFLTYDLGSISVEKGLVSVKYGANAMGGTVNIVSRTPQKELDINGTSGVGFADGAGVNSYFTGLNVGTRQDKFYAMVSGSFNKRENFVLSKNFEPTQYQEAGKRRSSEAFDKKINAKIGYTPNETDEYALGFVNQQANKNISPNVYTAGNSSWRDYPIYNKISLYAKTKTKIARKTFMNFTGYYDKYYNEMRQYDDDTYTIMNRNSSFRSIYDDYSLGGILTFSSKALNRNAITLTINEKYDHHKEHNAEVAANALTGQMFKAGEPEQSYKDNTLYVGLEDVVTLTDWLNVVVGASYNQRENILAQEYGTHYLTGARNTLYDFPTGSDNAFDFKGGLVFKPLENHQITLSASKRSRFASQKERYSSKFGGQVPNPDLKSEYTIAYDLNYIGKALDNKLQYEVSGFINDVSNAIYELTVGVDNSGRNIIYNTNLGKALYQGFEAGVGYAPIKYLTLGANYSFIEMKDKTKNSDLKFTNVPKYKLVGFATISVPEIKTQLHVNTETYAKRYLNSQGDEAPDFTLVNAKLNVKLYKGLDFNFGVNNLLDRDYYWAYGWPQAGRNFITGVSYNF
;
A
#
# COMPACT_ATOMS: atom_id res chain seq x y z
N MET A 1 6.90 -29.90 -25.27
CA MET A 1 5.60 -29.22 -25.20
C MET A 1 5.73 -27.81 -24.60
N LYS A 2 6.67 -26.96 -25.07
CA LYS A 2 6.93 -25.62 -24.47
C LYS A 2 6.64 -24.43 -25.39
N ASN A 3 6.12 -24.62 -26.59
CA ASN A 3 5.98 -23.52 -27.60
C ASN A 3 4.55 -23.24 -28.09
N LYS A 4 3.50 -23.75 -27.45
CA LYS A 4 2.11 -23.55 -27.94
C LYS A 4 1.36 -22.36 -27.33
N TYR A 5 1.85 -21.76 -26.25
CA TYR A 5 1.09 -20.69 -25.57
C TYR A 5 1.41 -19.28 -26.09
N TRP A 6 2.55 -19.07 -26.72
CA TRP A 6 2.95 -17.77 -27.28
C TRP A 6 2.21 -17.41 -28.58
N ALA A 7 1.82 -18.42 -29.35
CA ALA A 7 1.06 -18.21 -30.59
C ALA A 7 -0.38 -17.71 -30.34
N PHE A 8 -0.98 -18.05 -29.19
CA PHE A 8 -2.36 -17.67 -28.87
C PHE A 8 -2.49 -16.19 -28.45
N ALA A 9 -1.50 -15.65 -27.78
CA ALA A 9 -1.50 -14.22 -27.37
C ALA A 9 -1.25 -13.29 -28.58
N LEU A 10 -0.41 -13.70 -29.52
CA LEU A 10 -0.14 -12.94 -30.75
C LEU A 10 -1.32 -12.99 -31.75
N THR A 11 -2.05 -14.09 -31.81
CA THR A 11 -3.23 -14.23 -32.70
C THR A 11 -4.45 -13.46 -32.20
N LEU A 12 -4.63 -13.26 -30.91
CA LEU A 12 -5.68 -12.39 -30.35
C LEU A 12 -5.42 -10.90 -30.63
N LEU A 13 -4.17 -10.47 -30.61
CA LEU A 13 -3.77 -9.10 -30.95
C LEU A 13 -3.93 -8.80 -32.45
N SER A 14 -3.71 -9.80 -33.34
CA SER A 14 -3.87 -9.62 -34.79
C SER A 14 -5.33 -9.63 -35.25
N ALA A 15 -6.22 -10.33 -34.57
CA ALA A 15 -7.66 -10.37 -34.92
C ALA A 15 -8.41 -9.10 -34.51
N ALA A 16 -7.99 -8.42 -33.44
CA ALA A 16 -8.58 -7.16 -32.98
C ALA A 16 -8.18 -5.94 -33.84
N ALA A 17 -7.05 -6.00 -34.54
CA ALA A 17 -6.54 -4.90 -35.33
C ALA A 17 -7.26 -4.72 -36.70
N ILE A 18 -8.06 -5.68 -37.13
CA ILE A 18 -8.65 -5.68 -38.50
C ILE A 18 -10.04 -5.04 -38.58
N GLN A 19 -10.72 -4.74 -37.46
CA GLN A 19 -12.08 -4.18 -37.46
C GLN A 19 -12.24 -2.81 -36.80
N ALA A 20 -11.18 -2.14 -36.42
CA ALA A 20 -11.29 -0.80 -35.83
C ALA A 20 -11.36 0.29 -36.89
N GLN A 21 -12.54 0.54 -37.43
CA GLN A 21 -12.84 1.82 -38.08
C GLN A 21 -13.05 2.90 -37.01
N GLU A 22 -12.33 4.03 -37.16
CA GLU A 22 -12.54 5.27 -36.43
C GLU A 22 -14.03 5.66 -36.41
N LYS A 23 -14.68 5.53 -35.27
CA LYS A 23 -15.88 6.29 -34.94
C LYS A 23 -15.53 7.33 -33.90
N ASP A 24 -16.02 8.53 -34.14
CA ASP A 24 -15.83 9.70 -33.28
C ASP A 24 -16.06 9.37 -31.81
N SER A 25 -15.18 9.96 -30.94
CA SER A 25 -15.30 9.93 -29.49
C SER A 25 -16.71 10.36 -29.08
N LEU A 26 -17.38 9.52 -28.29
CA LEU A 26 -18.63 9.90 -27.62
C LEU A 26 -18.41 11.15 -26.76
N PRO A 27 -19.42 12.02 -26.59
CA PRO A 27 -19.25 13.27 -25.84
C PRO A 27 -18.86 13.04 -24.37
N GLU A 28 -18.11 13.98 -23.80
CA GLU A 28 -17.50 13.99 -22.46
C GLU A 28 -18.44 13.82 -21.24
N LYS A 29 -19.51 13.04 -21.35
CA LYS A 29 -20.51 12.82 -20.28
C LYS A 29 -20.39 11.50 -19.55
N TYR A 30 -19.18 10.93 -19.46
CA TYR A 30 -19.01 9.66 -18.78
C TYR A 30 -18.68 9.85 -17.30
N TYR A 31 -19.47 9.19 -16.46
CA TYR A 31 -19.26 9.16 -15.03
C TYR A 31 -18.02 8.35 -14.70
N ASP A 32 -17.04 9.00 -14.11
CA ASP A 32 -15.84 8.35 -13.62
C ASP A 32 -16.20 7.57 -12.35
N LEU A 33 -16.07 6.24 -12.37
CA LEU A 33 -16.25 5.38 -11.19
C LEU A 33 -15.29 5.67 -10.04
N GLN A 34 -14.28 6.49 -10.25
CA GLN A 34 -13.45 7.02 -9.16
C GLN A 34 -14.32 7.71 -8.10
N GLU A 35 -15.55 8.11 -8.43
CA GLU A 35 -16.52 8.66 -7.48
C GLU A 35 -17.19 7.63 -6.57
N VAL A 36 -17.20 6.33 -6.92
CA VAL A 36 -17.78 5.24 -6.10
C VAL A 36 -16.78 4.69 -5.08
N THR A 37 -15.62 5.28 -4.96
CA THR A 37 -14.74 5.00 -3.82
C THR A 37 -15.32 5.61 -2.55
N ILE A 38 -14.97 5.07 -1.38
CA ILE A 38 -15.31 5.68 -0.06
C ILE A 38 -14.94 7.17 -0.04
N LEU A 39 -14.01 7.54 -0.89
CA LEU A 39 -13.47 8.88 -1.10
C LEU A 39 -14.28 9.74 -2.04
N GLY A 40 -15.57 9.47 -2.29
CA GLY A 40 -16.35 10.21 -3.29
C GLY A 40 -15.76 11.58 -3.57
N LYS A 41 -15.25 11.83 -4.80
CA LYS A 41 -14.82 13.18 -5.16
C LYS A 41 -15.97 14.09 -4.81
N PRO A 42 -15.76 15.21 -4.09
CA PRO A 42 -16.79 16.21 -3.99
C PRO A 42 -17.18 16.58 -5.43
N THR A 43 -18.42 16.34 -5.78
CA THR A 43 -18.95 16.76 -7.07
C THR A 43 -18.61 18.24 -7.25
N GLU A 44 -17.81 18.52 -8.26
CA GLU A 44 -17.48 19.83 -8.79
C GLU A 44 -16.96 20.90 -7.81
N LYS A 45 -15.72 21.27 -7.97
CA LYS A 45 -15.02 22.52 -7.62
C LYS A 45 -14.33 22.67 -6.28
N VAL A 46 -14.49 21.80 -5.28
CA VAL A 46 -13.77 22.00 -4.01
C VAL A 46 -13.31 20.65 -3.46
N SER A 47 -12.13 20.17 -3.84
CA SER A 47 -11.42 19.28 -2.92
C SER A 47 -11.03 20.12 -1.70
N VAL A 48 -11.71 19.90 -0.59
CA VAL A 48 -11.44 20.57 0.69
C VAL A 48 -10.18 20.01 1.33
N VAL A 49 -9.76 18.83 0.86
CA VAL A 49 -8.63 18.07 1.42
C VAL A 49 -7.51 18.06 0.40
N PRO A 50 -6.25 18.32 0.82
CA PRO A 50 -5.08 18.12 -0.02
C PRO A 50 -4.95 16.64 -0.37
N ILE A 51 -5.17 16.29 -1.63
CA ILE A 51 -5.03 14.92 -2.14
C ILE A 51 -3.90 14.94 -3.17
N GLN A 52 -2.85 14.14 -2.91
CA GLN A 52 -1.83 13.85 -3.92
C GLN A 52 -2.26 12.62 -4.71
N GLU A 53 -2.42 12.75 -6.01
CA GLU A 53 -2.86 11.68 -6.91
C GLU A 53 -1.85 11.46 -8.04
N LEU A 54 -1.57 10.19 -8.31
CA LEU A 54 -0.87 9.72 -9.51
C LEU A 54 -1.87 8.96 -10.37
N LYS A 55 -2.07 9.42 -11.61
CA LYS A 55 -2.97 8.80 -12.58
C LYS A 55 -2.25 7.71 -13.38
N SER A 56 -2.99 6.92 -14.13
CA SER A 56 -2.44 5.82 -14.94
C SER A 56 -1.31 6.27 -15.88
N THR A 57 -1.36 7.49 -16.42
CA THR A 57 -0.29 8.07 -17.23
C THR A 57 1.00 8.28 -16.45
N ASP A 58 0.91 8.73 -15.20
CA ASP A 58 2.05 8.93 -14.32
C ASP A 58 2.67 7.58 -13.91
N LEU A 59 1.80 6.56 -13.68
CA LEU A 59 2.22 5.19 -13.41
C LEU A 59 2.99 4.58 -14.58
N GLN A 60 2.53 4.84 -15.81
CA GLN A 60 3.18 4.35 -17.03
C GLN A 60 4.52 5.04 -17.32
N ASN A 61 4.70 6.31 -16.97
CA ASN A 61 5.93 7.06 -17.21
C ASN A 61 7.10 6.63 -16.32
N ASN A 62 6.82 6.00 -15.19
CA ASN A 62 7.83 5.49 -14.26
C ASN A 62 8.02 3.98 -14.45
N ASN A 63 9.23 3.46 -14.30
CA ASN A 63 9.51 2.02 -14.36
C ASN A 63 9.08 1.28 -13.08
N LYS A 64 8.01 1.73 -12.43
CA LYS A 64 7.55 1.19 -11.14
C LYS A 64 6.46 0.15 -11.38
N THR A 65 6.69 -1.08 -10.94
CA THR A 65 5.81 -2.22 -11.23
C THR A 65 4.81 -2.50 -10.13
N ASN A 66 5.03 -1.97 -8.93
CA ASN A 66 4.17 -2.18 -7.77
C ASN A 66 3.81 -0.87 -7.05
N VAL A 67 2.80 -0.96 -6.21
CA VAL A 67 2.21 0.18 -5.50
C VAL A 67 3.18 0.86 -4.54
N VAL A 68 4.04 0.11 -3.84
CA VAL A 68 5.02 0.68 -2.89
C VAL A 68 6.00 1.61 -3.60
N GLU A 69 6.55 1.15 -4.73
CA GLU A 69 7.50 1.94 -5.53
C GLU A 69 6.87 3.22 -6.07
N VAL A 70 5.59 3.16 -6.46
CA VAL A 70 4.86 4.34 -6.98
C VAL A 70 4.54 5.33 -5.88
N LEU A 71 4.00 4.86 -4.75
CA LEU A 71 3.68 5.72 -3.61
C LEU A 71 4.91 6.45 -3.07
N ASN A 72 6.06 5.82 -3.19
CA ASN A 72 7.33 6.42 -2.78
C ASN A 72 7.71 7.69 -3.57
N LEU A 73 7.13 7.93 -4.74
CA LEU A 73 7.38 9.17 -5.51
C LEU A 73 6.68 10.40 -4.88
N LEU A 74 5.68 10.19 -4.02
CA LEU A 74 4.89 11.27 -3.40
C LEU A 74 5.61 11.91 -2.21
N THR A 75 5.27 13.17 -1.91
CA THR A 75 5.78 13.86 -0.72
C THR A 75 5.31 13.17 0.56
N GLY A 76 6.14 13.13 1.59
CA GLY A 76 5.80 12.56 2.90
C GLY A 76 5.57 11.06 2.91
N VAL A 77 5.77 10.36 1.78
CA VAL A 77 5.67 8.90 1.68
C VAL A 77 7.05 8.31 1.50
N SER A 78 7.39 7.26 2.21
CA SER A 78 8.67 6.55 2.11
C SER A 78 8.46 5.05 2.07
N ILE A 79 9.33 4.32 1.37
CA ILE A 79 9.38 2.86 1.43
C ILE A 79 9.92 2.43 2.79
N THR A 80 9.36 1.37 3.34
CA THR A 80 9.97 0.56 4.38
C THR A 80 9.85 -0.92 4.01
N GLU A 81 10.78 -1.73 4.46
CA GLU A 81 10.76 -3.17 4.26
C GLU A 81 10.90 -3.91 5.59
N PHE A 82 10.09 -4.93 5.76
CA PHE A 82 10.28 -5.92 6.81
C PHE A 82 11.22 -7.00 6.27
N GLY A 83 12.54 -6.75 6.34
CA GLY A 83 13.57 -7.57 5.68
C GLY A 83 13.44 -9.06 5.96
N GLY A 84 13.17 -9.47 7.22
CA GLY A 84 12.97 -10.87 7.60
C GLY A 84 11.72 -11.55 7.02
N ARG A 85 10.85 -10.81 6.30
CA ARG A 85 9.69 -11.32 5.56
C ARG A 85 9.71 -10.92 4.09
N ASN A 86 10.65 -10.07 3.68
CA ASN A 86 10.69 -9.46 2.35
C ASN A 86 9.33 -8.85 1.96
N GLU A 87 8.76 -8.06 2.86
CA GLU A 87 7.48 -7.39 2.71
C GLU A 87 7.69 -5.90 2.54
N GLY A 88 7.28 -5.39 1.38
CA GLY A 88 7.30 -3.97 1.11
C GLY A 88 6.08 -3.27 1.70
N SER A 89 6.33 -2.17 2.38
CA SER A 89 5.33 -1.33 3.02
C SER A 89 5.67 0.14 2.81
N ILE A 90 4.80 1.02 3.26
CA ILE A 90 4.99 2.46 3.20
C ILE A 90 4.94 3.09 4.59
N LEU A 91 5.57 4.23 4.70
CA LEU A 91 5.43 5.15 5.80
C LEU A 91 4.87 6.47 5.27
N VAL A 92 3.76 6.95 5.81
CA VAL A 92 3.23 8.28 5.51
C VAL A 92 3.48 9.18 6.71
N ARG A 93 4.34 10.20 6.53
CA ARG A 93 4.79 11.07 7.63
C ARG A 93 5.34 10.30 8.84
N GLY A 94 6.00 9.15 8.58
CA GLY A 94 6.54 8.25 9.60
C GLY A 94 5.55 7.22 10.18
N PHE A 95 4.26 7.28 9.84
CA PHE A 95 3.26 6.31 10.25
C PHE A 95 3.21 5.11 9.29
N ASP A 96 3.24 3.90 9.82
CA ASP A 96 3.15 2.63 9.09
C ASP A 96 1.72 2.30 8.60
N ASN A 97 1.55 1.19 7.89
CA ASN A 97 0.25 0.75 7.34
C ASN A 97 -0.83 0.55 8.42
N ARG A 98 -0.46 0.21 9.66
CA ARG A 98 -1.41 0.06 10.76
C ARG A 98 -2.01 1.39 11.20
N ARG A 99 -1.28 2.49 10.94
CA ARG A 99 -1.62 3.88 11.26
C ARG A 99 -1.99 4.70 10.03
N THR A 100 -1.87 4.11 8.84
CA THR A 100 -2.21 4.71 7.55
C THR A 100 -2.88 3.65 6.69
N PRO A 101 -4.21 3.46 6.84
CA PRO A 101 -4.92 2.41 6.13
C PRO A 101 -4.85 2.59 4.62
N VAL A 102 -4.70 1.47 3.92
CA VAL A 102 -4.67 1.39 2.46
C VAL A 102 -5.97 0.77 1.98
N TYR A 103 -6.57 1.37 0.96
CA TYR A 103 -7.80 0.90 0.35
C TYR A 103 -7.56 0.56 -1.12
N TYR A 104 -8.17 -0.52 -1.59
CA TYR A 104 -8.26 -0.87 -3.01
C TYR A 104 -9.73 -0.84 -3.44
N ASP A 105 -10.08 0.05 -4.37
CA ASP A 105 -11.47 0.32 -4.73
C ASP A 105 -12.38 0.59 -3.50
N GLY A 106 -11.84 1.22 -2.45
CA GLY A 106 -12.54 1.53 -1.19
C GLY A 106 -12.66 0.37 -0.20
N ILE A 107 -12.04 -0.78 -0.46
CA ILE A 107 -11.98 -1.92 0.45
C ILE A 107 -10.64 -1.87 1.18
N PRO A 108 -10.59 -1.98 2.52
CA PRO A 108 -9.34 -1.95 3.25
C PRO A 108 -8.46 -3.16 2.93
N ILE A 109 -7.15 -2.92 2.71
CA ILE A 109 -6.14 -3.96 2.47
C ILE A 109 -5.30 -4.13 3.72
N TYR A 110 -5.40 -5.27 4.38
CA TYR A 110 -4.59 -5.65 5.54
C TYR A 110 -4.76 -7.15 5.81
N ALA A 111 -3.87 -7.72 6.62
CA ALA A 111 -4.08 -9.02 7.25
C ALA A 111 -4.72 -8.80 8.64
N PRO A 112 -5.82 -9.45 9.00
CA PRO A 112 -6.53 -9.23 10.25
C PRO A 112 -5.68 -9.34 11.51
N TYR A 113 -4.72 -10.27 11.52
CA TYR A 113 -3.88 -10.52 12.69
C TYR A 113 -2.94 -9.37 13.05
N ASP A 114 -2.11 -8.93 12.13
CA ASP A 114 -1.07 -7.93 12.43
C ASP A 114 -1.31 -6.55 11.82
N GLY A 115 -2.36 -6.40 11.02
CA GLY A 115 -2.72 -5.14 10.38
C GLY A 115 -1.86 -4.76 9.18
N ASN A 116 -0.90 -5.59 8.79
CA ASN A 116 0.01 -5.36 7.66
C ASN A 116 -0.36 -6.25 6.47
N PHE A 117 0.09 -5.84 5.29
CA PHE A 117 0.03 -6.61 4.05
C PHE A 117 1.22 -6.23 3.18
N ASP A 118 1.78 -7.18 2.42
CA ASP A 118 2.86 -6.90 1.46
C ASP A 118 2.33 -6.13 0.24
N LEU A 119 2.41 -4.81 0.29
CA LEU A 119 1.96 -3.93 -0.77
C LEU A 119 2.80 -4.05 -2.05
N SER A 120 4.01 -4.65 -1.99
CA SER A 120 4.82 -4.93 -3.18
C SER A 120 4.17 -5.97 -4.10
N ARG A 121 3.18 -6.73 -3.60
CA ARG A 121 2.43 -7.71 -4.39
C ARG A 121 1.30 -7.07 -5.21
N PHE A 122 0.96 -5.79 -4.96
CA PHE A 122 -0.02 -5.06 -5.78
C PHE A 122 0.65 -4.46 -7.01
N LEU A 123 0.43 -5.09 -8.18
CA LEU A 123 0.94 -4.63 -9.46
C LEU A 123 0.15 -3.40 -9.95
N THR A 124 0.83 -2.54 -10.73
CA THR A 124 0.29 -1.25 -11.20
C THR A 124 -0.46 -1.32 -12.54
N TYR A 125 -0.45 -2.47 -13.22
CA TYR A 125 -0.90 -2.59 -14.62
C TYR A 125 -2.41 -2.40 -14.82
N ASP A 126 -3.22 -2.65 -13.81
CA ASP A 126 -4.68 -2.51 -13.83
C ASP A 126 -5.19 -1.29 -13.06
N LEU A 127 -4.29 -0.37 -12.68
CA LEU A 127 -4.65 0.78 -11.86
C LEU A 127 -5.03 2.00 -12.72
N GLY A 128 -6.11 2.68 -12.31
CA GLY A 128 -6.55 3.97 -12.82
C GLY A 128 -5.84 5.11 -12.13
N SER A 129 -5.78 5.07 -10.80
CA SER A 129 -5.05 6.04 -9.99
C SER A 129 -4.64 5.51 -8.63
N ILE A 130 -3.69 6.19 -7.99
CA ILE A 130 -3.30 6.02 -6.59
C ILE A 130 -3.28 7.40 -5.96
N SER A 131 -3.91 7.54 -4.78
CA SER A 131 -3.92 8.81 -4.06
C SER A 131 -3.59 8.64 -2.58
N VAL A 132 -3.01 9.70 -2.01
CA VAL A 132 -2.71 9.82 -0.58
C VAL A 132 -3.39 11.07 -0.04
N GLU A 133 -4.24 10.88 0.98
CA GLU A 133 -4.91 11.95 1.71
C GLU A 133 -4.21 12.14 3.05
N LYS A 134 -3.76 13.37 3.35
CA LYS A 134 -3.03 13.75 4.56
C LYS A 134 -3.68 14.99 5.21
N GLY A 135 -3.35 15.26 6.47
CA GLY A 135 -3.87 16.45 7.18
C GLY A 135 -5.34 16.32 7.52
N LEU A 136 -6.21 17.07 6.86
CA LEU A 136 -7.66 17.07 7.11
C LEU A 136 -8.38 15.81 6.60
N VAL A 137 -7.89 14.64 6.99
CA VAL A 137 -8.46 13.32 6.58
C VAL A 137 -9.92 13.23 7.00
N SER A 138 -10.79 12.75 6.09
CA SER A 138 -12.22 12.62 6.38
C SER A 138 -12.47 11.64 7.52
N VAL A 139 -13.39 12.00 8.43
CA VAL A 139 -13.82 11.11 9.51
C VAL A 139 -14.46 9.81 9.01
N LYS A 140 -14.86 9.75 7.74
CA LYS A 140 -15.45 8.55 7.12
C LYS A 140 -14.51 7.33 7.05
N TYR A 141 -13.20 7.51 7.23
CA TYR A 141 -12.23 6.40 7.25
C TYR A 141 -12.15 5.68 8.59
N GLY A 142 -12.74 6.23 9.64
CA GLY A 142 -12.72 5.63 10.96
C GLY A 142 -11.37 5.71 11.67
N ALA A 143 -11.21 4.87 12.69
CA ALA A 143 -9.95 4.70 13.38
C ALA A 143 -8.83 4.20 12.43
N ASN A 144 -7.60 4.25 12.89
CA ASN A 144 -6.37 3.84 12.21
C ASN A 144 -5.84 4.84 11.15
N ALA A 145 -6.47 5.99 10.92
CA ALA A 145 -6.03 6.99 9.94
C ALA A 145 -5.13 8.07 10.54
N MET A 146 -4.19 7.71 11.44
CA MET A 146 -3.32 8.67 12.14
C MET A 146 -2.37 9.40 11.19
N GLY A 147 -1.74 8.69 10.23
CA GLY A 147 -0.82 9.27 9.25
C GLY A 147 -1.50 9.82 7.99
N GLY A 148 -2.73 9.42 7.75
CA GLY A 148 -3.46 9.69 6.52
C GLY A 148 -4.13 8.43 5.99
N THR A 149 -4.53 8.44 4.71
CA THR A 149 -5.08 7.28 4.02
C THR A 149 -4.50 7.15 2.62
N VAL A 150 -4.38 5.93 2.13
CA VAL A 150 -4.00 5.62 0.75
C VAL A 150 -5.16 4.97 0.04
N ASN A 151 -5.50 5.46 -1.14
CA ASN A 151 -6.54 4.88 -1.96
C ASN A 151 -5.99 4.48 -3.33
N ILE A 152 -6.18 3.21 -3.68
CA ILE A 152 -5.79 2.59 -4.92
C ILE A 152 -7.07 2.32 -5.71
N VAL A 153 -7.17 2.84 -6.91
CA VAL A 153 -8.36 2.71 -7.76
C VAL A 153 -8.00 1.91 -8.99
N SER A 154 -8.74 0.82 -9.24
CA SER A 154 -8.58 0.03 -10.45
C SER A 154 -9.17 0.75 -11.67
N ARG A 155 -8.67 0.42 -12.87
CA ARG A 155 -9.17 0.99 -14.11
C ARG A 155 -10.67 0.74 -14.30
N THR A 156 -11.30 1.68 -15.00
CA THR A 156 -12.66 1.58 -15.50
C THR A 156 -12.65 1.95 -16.97
N PRO A 157 -13.35 1.23 -17.85
CA PRO A 157 -13.33 1.53 -19.27
C PRO A 157 -13.96 2.90 -19.57
N GLN A 158 -13.35 3.63 -20.50
CA GLN A 158 -13.77 4.97 -20.89
C GLN A 158 -14.38 5.01 -22.28
N LYS A 159 -14.24 3.93 -23.07
CA LYS A 159 -14.67 3.83 -24.46
C LYS A 159 -15.58 2.61 -24.66
N GLU A 160 -16.29 2.55 -25.80
CA GLU A 160 -17.06 1.37 -26.21
C GLU A 160 -16.19 0.12 -26.30
N LEU A 161 -14.95 0.28 -26.72
CA LEU A 161 -13.90 -0.73 -26.62
C LEU A 161 -12.65 -0.06 -26.06
N ASP A 162 -12.22 -0.47 -24.87
CA ASP A 162 -11.05 0.03 -24.17
C ASP A 162 -10.07 -1.12 -23.98
N ILE A 163 -8.97 -1.09 -24.71
CA ILE A 163 -7.91 -2.10 -24.61
C ILE A 163 -6.61 -1.38 -24.23
N ASN A 164 -6.03 -1.81 -23.12
CA ASN A 164 -4.75 -1.32 -22.66
C ASN A 164 -3.89 -2.51 -22.25
N GLY A 165 -2.67 -2.61 -22.77
CA GLY A 165 -1.77 -3.72 -22.48
C GLY A 165 -0.33 -3.27 -22.41
N THR A 166 0.48 -4.02 -21.66
CA THR A 166 1.94 -3.89 -21.63
C THR A 166 2.56 -5.27 -21.48
N SER A 167 3.71 -5.50 -22.12
CA SER A 167 4.46 -6.74 -21.96
C SER A 167 5.95 -6.45 -22.16
N GLY A 168 6.79 -7.12 -21.40
CA GLY A 168 8.23 -6.89 -21.49
C GLY A 168 9.07 -7.83 -20.64
N VAL A 169 10.36 -7.57 -20.69
CA VAL A 169 11.37 -8.31 -19.93
C VAL A 169 12.31 -7.35 -19.23
N GLY A 170 12.86 -7.78 -18.11
CA GLY A 170 13.95 -7.09 -17.42
C GLY A 170 15.23 -7.91 -17.51
N PHE A 171 16.35 -7.22 -17.49
CA PHE A 171 17.67 -7.84 -17.52
C PHE A 171 18.69 -7.00 -16.75
N ALA A 172 19.78 -7.64 -16.33
CA ALA A 172 20.87 -6.98 -15.61
C ALA A 172 22.22 -7.51 -16.08
N ASP A 173 23.27 -6.73 -15.85
CA ASP A 173 24.64 -7.12 -16.19
C ASP A 173 24.99 -8.46 -15.54
N GLY A 174 25.48 -9.42 -16.34
CA GLY A 174 25.92 -10.74 -15.88
C GLY A 174 24.81 -11.76 -15.61
N ALA A 175 23.53 -11.40 -15.73
CA ALA A 175 22.40 -12.31 -15.47
C ALA A 175 21.54 -12.60 -16.71
N GLY A 176 21.67 -11.82 -17.80
CA GLY A 176 20.74 -11.91 -18.92
C GLY A 176 19.32 -11.48 -18.53
N VAL A 177 18.32 -12.07 -19.16
CA VAL A 177 16.90 -11.85 -18.82
C VAL A 177 16.60 -12.48 -17.47
N ASN A 178 16.11 -11.68 -16.52
CA ASN A 178 15.84 -12.10 -15.15
C ASN A 178 14.44 -11.70 -14.64
N SER A 179 13.65 -11.02 -15.45
CA SER A 179 12.24 -10.78 -15.13
C SER A 179 11.37 -10.74 -16.38
N TYR A 180 10.09 -11.07 -16.19
CA TYR A 180 9.06 -11.09 -17.23
C TYR A 180 7.80 -10.48 -16.67
N PHE A 181 7.17 -9.57 -17.40
CA PHE A 181 5.93 -8.96 -16.97
C PHE A 181 4.95 -8.79 -18.13
N THR A 182 3.67 -8.87 -17.81
CA THR A 182 2.59 -8.50 -18.70
C THR A 182 1.39 -8.01 -17.92
N GLY A 183 0.66 -7.11 -18.52
CA GLY A 183 -0.65 -6.66 -18.07
C GLY A 183 -1.54 -6.41 -19.28
N LEU A 184 -2.80 -6.84 -19.19
CA LEU A 184 -3.82 -6.62 -20.21
C LEU A 184 -5.13 -6.22 -19.54
N ASN A 185 -5.70 -5.13 -20.00
CA ASN A 185 -7.01 -4.63 -19.59
C ASN A 185 -7.90 -4.58 -20.83
N VAL A 186 -9.07 -5.18 -20.76
CA VAL A 186 -10.07 -5.18 -21.84
C VAL A 186 -11.41 -4.81 -21.23
N GLY A 187 -12.05 -3.80 -21.77
CA GLY A 187 -13.32 -3.33 -21.26
C GLY A 187 -14.20 -2.71 -22.30
N THR A 188 -15.43 -2.49 -21.91
CA THR A 188 -16.44 -1.79 -22.70
C THR A 188 -17.25 -0.86 -21.80
N ARG A 189 -17.58 0.31 -22.32
CA ARG A 189 -18.55 1.22 -21.71
C ARG A 189 -19.62 1.55 -22.72
N GLN A 190 -20.85 1.29 -22.35
CA GLN A 190 -22.07 1.58 -23.11
C GLN A 190 -22.91 2.59 -22.32
N ASP A 191 -24.03 3.02 -22.85
CA ASP A 191 -24.90 4.04 -22.25
C ASP A 191 -25.28 3.72 -20.80
N LYS A 192 -25.62 2.45 -20.52
CA LYS A 192 -26.15 2.03 -19.22
C LYS A 192 -25.33 0.98 -18.50
N PHE A 193 -24.23 0.51 -19.07
CA PHE A 193 -23.38 -0.46 -18.42
C PHE A 193 -21.93 -0.33 -18.85
N TYR A 194 -21.06 -0.89 -18.04
CA TYR A 194 -19.66 -1.10 -18.38
C TYR A 194 -19.20 -2.44 -17.83
N ALA A 195 -18.17 -2.99 -18.44
CA ALA A 195 -17.47 -4.16 -17.94
C ALA A 195 -15.97 -4.02 -18.22
N MET A 196 -15.14 -4.46 -17.30
CA MET A 196 -13.68 -4.50 -17.43
C MET A 196 -13.16 -5.83 -16.89
N VAL A 197 -12.25 -6.44 -17.62
CA VAL A 197 -11.44 -7.56 -17.14
C VAL A 197 -9.98 -7.21 -17.33
N SER A 198 -9.20 -7.39 -16.27
CA SER A 198 -7.78 -7.12 -16.26
C SER A 198 -7.03 -8.37 -15.79
N GLY A 199 -5.95 -8.71 -16.48
CA GLY A 199 -5.04 -9.79 -16.09
C GLY A 199 -3.61 -9.28 -16.08
N SER A 200 -2.83 -9.66 -15.07
CA SER A 200 -1.41 -9.32 -15.04
C SER A 200 -0.58 -10.40 -14.37
N PHE A 201 0.68 -10.50 -14.76
CA PHE A 201 1.68 -11.24 -14.03
C PHE A 201 3.03 -10.53 -14.04
N ASN A 202 3.83 -10.81 -13.03
CA ASN A 202 5.20 -10.37 -12.92
C ASN A 202 6.03 -11.52 -12.32
N LYS A 203 6.98 -12.04 -13.07
CA LYS A 203 7.92 -13.07 -12.61
C LYS A 203 9.31 -12.44 -12.51
N ARG A 204 9.92 -12.53 -11.36
CA ARG A 204 11.29 -12.13 -11.10
C ARG A 204 12.09 -13.38 -10.67
N GLU A 205 13.15 -13.67 -11.39
CA GLU A 205 14.22 -14.55 -10.94
C GLU A 205 15.10 -13.79 -9.91
N ASN A 206 16.18 -14.39 -9.45
CA ASN A 206 17.10 -13.68 -8.57
C ASN A 206 17.61 -12.38 -9.23
N PHE A 207 17.42 -11.25 -8.55
CA PHE A 207 17.98 -9.99 -9.04
C PHE A 207 19.49 -9.92 -8.82
N VAL A 208 20.16 -9.00 -9.52
CA VAL A 208 21.61 -8.79 -9.43
C VAL A 208 21.88 -7.63 -8.50
N LEU A 209 22.80 -7.82 -7.56
CA LEU A 209 23.33 -6.77 -6.68
C LEU A 209 24.17 -5.77 -7.46
N SER A 210 24.38 -4.59 -6.90
CA SER A 210 25.33 -3.61 -7.44
C SER A 210 26.73 -4.22 -7.55
N LYS A 211 27.51 -3.79 -8.57
CA LYS A 211 28.93 -4.12 -8.67
C LYS A 211 29.77 -3.56 -7.52
N ASN A 212 29.20 -2.58 -6.79
CA ASN A 212 29.81 -2.00 -5.60
C ASN A 212 29.43 -2.73 -4.30
N PHE A 213 28.62 -3.81 -4.38
CA PHE A 213 28.32 -4.65 -3.23
C PHE A 213 29.56 -5.43 -2.81
N GLU A 214 29.96 -5.29 -1.55
CA GLU A 214 31.05 -6.05 -0.95
C GLU A 214 30.54 -7.44 -0.51
N PRO A 215 31.09 -8.54 -1.08
CA PRO A 215 30.69 -9.88 -0.68
C PRO A 215 30.87 -10.15 0.81
N THR A 216 29.96 -10.92 1.38
CA THR A 216 30.03 -11.38 2.76
C THR A 216 30.13 -12.90 2.79
N GLN A 217 30.33 -13.49 3.98
CA GLN A 217 30.33 -14.94 4.12
C GLN A 217 28.94 -15.58 3.83
N TYR A 218 27.86 -14.78 3.76
CA TYR A 218 26.48 -15.26 3.52
C TYR A 218 25.95 -14.86 2.15
N GLN A 219 26.60 -13.96 1.43
CA GLN A 219 26.17 -13.47 0.13
C GLN A 219 27.38 -13.16 -0.75
N GLU A 220 27.49 -13.86 -1.87
CA GLU A 220 28.47 -13.57 -2.91
C GLU A 220 28.05 -12.35 -3.75
N ALA A 221 28.98 -11.79 -4.51
CA ALA A 221 28.67 -10.77 -5.53
C ALA A 221 27.76 -11.36 -6.63
N GLY A 222 27.04 -10.51 -7.32
CA GLY A 222 26.18 -10.89 -8.44
C GLY A 222 24.75 -11.20 -8.01
N LYS A 223 24.25 -12.42 -8.22
CA LYS A 223 22.85 -12.74 -7.96
C LYS A 223 22.52 -12.78 -6.46
N ARG A 224 21.46 -12.04 -6.07
CA ARG A 224 20.93 -12.06 -4.70
C ARG A 224 20.25 -13.41 -4.43
N ARG A 225 20.72 -14.14 -3.41
CA ARG A 225 20.14 -15.43 -3.01
C ARG A 225 18.67 -15.26 -2.60
N SER A 226 17.84 -16.22 -3.01
CA SER A 226 16.43 -16.36 -2.57
C SER A 226 15.61 -15.07 -2.73
N SER A 227 15.79 -14.39 -3.88
CA SER A 227 15.06 -13.16 -4.18
C SER A 227 14.00 -13.32 -5.28
N GLU A 228 13.71 -14.57 -5.66
CA GLU A 228 12.68 -14.91 -6.64
C GLU A 228 11.28 -14.54 -6.12
N ALA A 229 10.45 -14.09 -7.05
CA ALA A 229 9.04 -13.83 -6.78
C ALA A 229 8.21 -14.01 -8.05
N PHE A 230 6.98 -14.48 -7.88
CA PHE A 230 5.99 -14.57 -8.94
C PHE A 230 4.65 -14.05 -8.45
N ASP A 231 4.11 -13.06 -9.14
CA ASP A 231 2.83 -12.42 -8.87
C ASP A 231 1.92 -12.56 -10.08
N LYS A 232 0.66 -12.91 -9.85
CA LYS A 232 -0.41 -12.89 -10.86
C LYS A 232 -1.68 -12.33 -10.26
N LYS A 233 -2.43 -11.59 -11.07
CA LYS A 233 -3.66 -10.93 -10.64
C LYS A 233 -4.69 -10.97 -11.76
N ILE A 234 -5.94 -11.23 -11.38
CA ILE A 234 -7.12 -11.03 -12.21
C ILE A 234 -8.03 -10.06 -11.46
N ASN A 235 -8.51 -9.05 -12.17
CA ASN A 235 -9.51 -8.10 -11.68
C ASN A 235 -10.65 -8.05 -12.70
N ALA A 236 -11.88 -8.21 -12.25
CA ALA A 236 -13.06 -8.09 -13.07
C ALA A 236 -14.07 -7.13 -12.41
N LYS A 237 -14.67 -6.26 -13.21
CA LYS A 237 -15.66 -5.28 -12.73
C LYS A 237 -16.78 -5.17 -13.76
N ILE A 238 -18.01 -5.17 -13.29
CA ILE A 238 -19.19 -4.86 -14.07
C ILE A 238 -20.02 -3.82 -13.34
N GLY A 239 -20.55 -2.84 -14.06
CA GLY A 239 -21.39 -1.80 -13.51
C GLY A 239 -22.59 -1.49 -14.37
N TYR A 240 -23.67 -1.10 -13.70
CA TYR A 240 -24.92 -0.65 -14.30
C TYR A 240 -25.19 0.80 -13.90
N THR A 241 -25.33 1.66 -14.88
CA THR A 241 -25.58 3.11 -14.76
C THR A 241 -26.93 3.44 -15.39
N PRO A 242 -28.06 3.20 -14.69
CA PRO A 242 -29.41 3.36 -15.24
C PRO A 242 -29.71 4.80 -15.69
N ASN A 243 -29.08 5.77 -15.07
CA ASN A 243 -29.25 7.20 -15.30
C ASN A 243 -27.97 7.97 -14.93
N GLU A 244 -28.00 9.30 -15.01
CA GLU A 244 -26.84 10.17 -14.76
C GLU A 244 -26.36 10.22 -13.30
N THR A 245 -27.10 9.69 -12.33
CA THR A 245 -26.79 9.85 -10.91
C THR A 245 -26.54 8.54 -10.19
N ASP A 246 -27.09 7.44 -10.70
CA ASP A 246 -27.09 6.15 -10.00
C ASP A 246 -26.11 5.17 -10.65
N GLU A 247 -25.46 4.38 -9.81
CA GLU A 247 -24.51 3.38 -10.24
C GLU A 247 -24.54 2.17 -9.31
N TYR A 248 -24.46 0.97 -9.89
CA TYR A 248 -24.45 -0.31 -9.19
C TYR A 248 -23.32 -1.15 -9.79
N ALA A 249 -22.34 -1.52 -9.01
CA ALA A 249 -21.16 -2.24 -9.49
C ALA A 249 -20.87 -3.49 -8.66
N LEU A 250 -20.40 -4.52 -9.34
CA LEU A 250 -19.81 -5.71 -8.74
C LEU A 250 -18.35 -5.82 -9.18
N GLY A 251 -17.50 -6.19 -8.25
CA GLY A 251 -16.07 -6.37 -8.52
C GLY A 251 -15.52 -7.64 -7.89
N PHE A 252 -14.55 -8.21 -8.56
CA PHE A 252 -13.81 -9.39 -8.17
C PHE A 252 -12.32 -9.17 -8.39
N VAL A 253 -11.50 -9.43 -7.37
CA VAL A 253 -10.03 -9.40 -7.45
C VAL A 253 -9.51 -10.72 -6.93
N ASN A 254 -8.66 -11.38 -7.70
CA ASN A 254 -7.89 -12.55 -7.28
C ASN A 254 -6.41 -12.28 -7.53
N GLN A 255 -5.66 -12.17 -6.45
CA GLN A 255 -4.22 -12.00 -6.46
C GLN A 255 -3.57 -13.22 -5.85
N GLN A 256 -2.59 -13.78 -6.55
CA GLN A 256 -1.81 -14.93 -6.11
C GLN A 256 -0.34 -14.62 -6.26
N ALA A 257 0.44 -14.99 -5.26
CA ALA A 257 1.88 -14.82 -5.28
C ALA A 257 2.60 -16.00 -4.64
N ASN A 258 3.83 -16.19 -5.04
CA ASN A 258 4.85 -16.91 -4.27
C ASN A 258 6.13 -16.10 -4.26
N LYS A 259 6.87 -16.18 -3.18
CA LYS A 259 8.13 -15.45 -3.02
C LYS A 259 9.08 -16.17 -2.09
N ASN A 260 10.36 -16.07 -2.38
CA ASN A 260 11.40 -16.43 -1.45
C ASN A 260 11.76 -15.24 -0.56
N ILE A 261 12.32 -15.52 0.61
CA ILE A 261 12.79 -14.51 1.54
C ILE A 261 14.32 -14.56 1.57
N SER A 262 14.94 -13.49 1.06
CA SER A 262 16.39 -13.36 1.08
C SER A 262 16.89 -13.26 2.52
N PRO A 263 17.89 -14.06 2.94
CA PRO A 263 18.47 -13.96 4.28
C PRO A 263 19.22 -12.64 4.47
N ASN A 264 19.43 -12.24 5.73
CA ASN A 264 20.31 -11.12 6.05
C ASN A 264 21.75 -11.43 5.63
N VAL A 265 22.43 -10.47 4.99
CA VAL A 265 23.79 -10.69 4.46
C VAL A 265 24.89 -10.58 5.50
N TYR A 266 24.62 -10.08 6.70
CA TYR A 266 25.60 -9.85 7.76
C TYR A 266 25.49 -10.81 8.93
N THR A 267 24.34 -11.46 9.14
CA THR A 267 24.10 -12.24 10.36
C THR A 267 23.69 -13.68 10.06
N ALA A 268 24.47 -14.66 10.55
CA ALA A 268 24.17 -16.08 10.45
C ALA A 268 23.05 -16.55 11.38
N GLY A 269 23.05 -16.04 12.60
CA GLY A 269 22.17 -16.54 13.67
C GLY A 269 20.69 -16.21 13.48
N ASN A 270 20.39 -15.22 12.64
CA ASN A 270 19.04 -14.78 12.27
C ASN A 270 18.75 -15.00 10.79
N SER A 271 19.59 -15.73 10.06
CA SER A 271 19.31 -16.15 8.68
C SER A 271 18.16 -17.13 8.71
N SER A 272 16.98 -16.60 8.60
CA SER A 272 15.76 -17.38 8.51
C SER A 272 15.63 -17.79 7.02
N TRP A 273 15.91 -19.07 6.75
CA TRP A 273 15.69 -19.68 5.43
C TRP A 273 14.20 -19.87 5.24
N ARG A 274 13.54 -18.88 4.62
CA ARG A 274 12.08 -18.79 4.52
C ARG A 274 11.62 -18.64 3.09
N ASP A 275 10.45 -19.17 2.82
CA ASP A 275 9.67 -18.86 1.62
C ASP A 275 8.18 -18.67 1.94
N TYR A 276 7.48 -18.07 0.99
CA TYR A 276 6.03 -18.09 0.90
C TYR A 276 5.64 -18.79 -0.38
N PRO A 277 5.39 -20.12 -0.37
CA PRO A 277 4.91 -20.83 -1.57
C PRO A 277 3.51 -20.38 -1.97
N ILE A 278 2.73 -19.87 -1.02
CA ILE A 278 1.37 -19.35 -1.22
C ILE A 278 1.24 -18.04 -0.48
N TYR A 279 0.78 -17.01 -1.20
CA TYR A 279 0.44 -15.69 -0.68
C TYR A 279 -0.72 -15.13 -1.51
N ASN A 280 -1.95 -15.47 -1.13
CA ASN A 280 -3.13 -15.27 -1.95
C ASN A 280 -4.12 -14.31 -1.29
N LYS A 281 -4.76 -13.47 -2.11
CA LYS A 281 -5.85 -12.58 -1.68
C LYS A 281 -6.98 -12.65 -2.71
N ILE A 282 -8.21 -12.79 -2.19
CA ILE A 282 -9.44 -12.74 -2.99
C ILE A 282 -10.35 -11.69 -2.38
N SER A 283 -10.87 -10.79 -3.21
CA SER A 283 -11.85 -9.79 -2.80
C SER A 283 -13.07 -9.86 -3.71
N LEU A 284 -14.25 -9.91 -3.11
CA LEU A 284 -15.54 -9.76 -3.76
C LEU A 284 -16.21 -8.52 -3.18
N TYR A 285 -16.78 -7.67 -4.01
CA TYR A 285 -17.48 -6.49 -3.51
C TYR A 285 -18.64 -6.07 -4.40
N ALA A 286 -19.62 -5.45 -3.74
CA ALA A 286 -20.72 -4.74 -4.38
C ALA A 286 -20.68 -3.27 -3.95
N LYS A 287 -20.89 -2.37 -4.89
CA LYS A 287 -20.97 -0.93 -4.64
C LYS A 287 -22.23 -0.35 -5.24
N THR A 288 -22.84 0.58 -4.54
CA THR A 288 -23.98 1.32 -5.04
C THR A 288 -23.80 2.81 -4.78
N LYS A 289 -24.28 3.62 -5.72
CA LYS A 289 -24.49 5.05 -5.58
C LYS A 289 -25.91 5.32 -6.04
N THR A 290 -26.76 5.82 -5.17
CA THR A 290 -28.17 6.04 -5.46
C THR A 290 -28.59 7.43 -5.00
N LYS A 291 -29.18 8.21 -5.89
CA LYS A 291 -29.80 9.48 -5.55
C LYS A 291 -31.16 9.23 -4.89
N ILE A 292 -31.25 9.44 -3.58
CA ILE A 292 -32.46 9.18 -2.79
C ILE A 292 -33.35 10.41 -2.63
N ALA A 293 -32.79 11.61 -2.81
CA ALA A 293 -33.54 12.87 -2.79
C ALA A 293 -32.78 13.95 -3.56
N ARG A 294 -33.39 15.15 -3.72
CA ARG A 294 -32.72 16.29 -4.34
C ARG A 294 -31.43 16.64 -3.59
N LYS A 295 -30.27 16.52 -4.27
CA LYS A 295 -28.93 16.74 -3.73
C LYS A 295 -28.53 15.81 -2.59
N THR A 296 -29.18 14.64 -2.45
CA THR A 296 -28.88 13.64 -1.41
C THR A 296 -28.64 12.29 -2.05
N PHE A 297 -27.52 11.67 -1.68
CA PHE A 297 -27.04 10.39 -2.18
C PHE A 297 -26.84 9.40 -1.04
N MET A 298 -27.12 8.16 -1.31
CA MET A 298 -26.78 7.01 -0.50
C MET A 298 -25.77 6.15 -1.26
N ASN A 299 -24.63 5.88 -0.66
CA ASN A 299 -23.61 4.98 -1.19
C ASN A 299 -23.50 3.78 -0.24
N PHE A 300 -23.44 2.59 -0.80
CA PHE A 300 -23.16 1.38 -0.03
C PHE A 300 -22.02 0.61 -0.68
N THR A 301 -21.10 0.09 0.14
CA THR A 301 -20.07 -0.86 -0.26
C THR A 301 -20.12 -2.05 0.66
N GLY A 302 -20.48 -3.22 0.13
CA GLY A 302 -20.39 -4.49 0.85
C GLY A 302 -19.25 -5.31 0.29
N TYR A 303 -18.46 -5.98 1.14
CA TYR A 303 -17.32 -6.76 0.68
C TYR A 303 -17.08 -8.01 1.50
N TYR A 304 -16.52 -9.02 0.82
CA TYR A 304 -15.88 -10.19 1.40
C TYR A 304 -14.43 -10.23 0.92
N ASP A 305 -13.49 -10.33 1.85
CA ASP A 305 -12.07 -10.32 1.59
C ASP A 305 -11.42 -11.52 2.25
N LYS A 306 -10.74 -12.37 1.48
CA LYS A 306 -10.06 -13.56 1.97
C LYS A 306 -8.56 -13.43 1.73
N TYR A 307 -7.78 -13.72 2.77
CA TYR A 307 -6.34 -13.80 2.71
C TYR A 307 -5.87 -15.17 3.17
N TYR A 308 -5.01 -15.80 2.37
CA TYR A 308 -4.43 -17.11 2.67
C TYR A 308 -2.96 -17.10 2.37
N ASN A 309 -2.13 -17.47 3.34
CA ASN A 309 -0.71 -17.67 3.11
C ASN A 309 -0.17 -18.94 3.81
N GLU A 310 0.90 -19.47 3.26
CA GLU A 310 1.77 -20.44 3.90
C GLU A 310 3.18 -19.85 3.95
N MET A 311 3.75 -19.73 5.15
CA MET A 311 5.15 -19.41 5.35
C MET A 311 5.88 -20.63 5.86
N ARG A 312 7.02 -20.95 5.24
CA ARG A 312 7.90 -22.04 5.67
C ARG A 312 9.22 -21.49 6.17
N GLN A 313 9.73 -22.10 7.24
CA GLN A 313 11.08 -21.87 7.73
C GLN A 313 11.84 -23.19 7.76
N TYR A 314 12.97 -23.20 7.09
CA TYR A 314 13.85 -24.35 6.94
C TYR A 314 15.06 -24.26 7.88
N ASP A 315 15.81 -25.39 8.01
CA ASP A 315 17.00 -25.50 8.84
C ASP A 315 18.21 -24.80 8.24
N ASP A 316 18.29 -24.78 6.90
CA ASP A 316 19.45 -24.27 6.16
C ASP A 316 19.05 -23.76 4.76
N ASP A 317 20.04 -23.35 3.97
CA ASP A 317 19.89 -22.75 2.64
C ASP A 317 19.56 -23.75 1.52
N THR A 318 19.41 -25.02 1.82
CA THR A 318 18.94 -26.04 0.86
C THR A 318 17.43 -25.97 0.66
N TYR A 319 16.68 -25.35 1.60
CA TYR A 319 15.21 -25.29 1.61
C TYR A 319 14.54 -26.67 1.52
N THR A 320 15.15 -27.68 2.17
CA THR A 320 14.67 -29.08 2.08
C THR A 320 14.33 -29.71 3.41
N ILE A 321 14.94 -29.25 4.52
CA ILE A 321 14.85 -29.90 5.84
C ILE A 321 14.27 -28.94 6.88
N MET A 322 13.36 -29.47 7.72
CA MET A 322 12.68 -28.74 8.82
C MET A 322 12.72 -29.56 10.13
N ASN A 323 13.91 -29.90 10.63
CA ASN A 323 14.07 -30.73 11.84
C ASN A 323 14.22 -29.89 13.12
N ARG A 324 14.75 -28.67 13.02
CA ARG A 324 14.95 -27.79 14.19
C ARG A 324 13.62 -27.35 14.79
N ASN A 325 13.57 -27.12 16.09
CA ASN A 325 12.38 -26.60 16.76
C ASN A 325 11.93 -25.24 16.22
N SER A 326 12.86 -24.45 15.65
CA SER A 326 12.56 -23.15 15.01
C SER A 326 12.01 -23.28 13.60
N SER A 327 12.00 -24.47 12.99
CA SER A 327 11.51 -24.69 11.63
C SER A 327 10.05 -25.07 11.67
N PHE A 328 9.25 -24.49 10.77
CA PHE A 328 7.79 -24.62 10.77
C PHE A 328 7.17 -24.44 9.38
N ARG A 329 5.90 -24.79 9.28
CA ARG A 329 4.98 -24.43 8.19
C ARG A 329 3.80 -23.71 8.80
N SER A 330 3.83 -22.38 8.82
CA SER A 330 2.75 -21.56 9.37
C SER A 330 1.74 -21.24 8.29
N ILE A 331 0.47 -21.49 8.57
CA ILE A 331 -0.67 -21.23 7.68
C ILE A 331 -1.55 -20.17 8.32
N TYR A 332 -1.90 -19.14 7.53
CA TYR A 332 -2.94 -18.15 7.83
C TYR A 332 -4.11 -18.37 6.87
N ASP A 333 -5.32 -18.47 7.39
CA ASP A 333 -6.56 -18.55 6.62
C ASP A 333 -7.57 -17.51 7.14
N ASP A 334 -7.41 -16.30 6.68
CA ASP A 334 -8.12 -15.12 7.18
C ASP A 334 -9.29 -14.73 6.28
N TYR A 335 -10.33 -14.15 6.86
CA TYR A 335 -11.31 -13.41 6.09
C TYR A 335 -11.86 -12.20 6.83
N SER A 336 -12.30 -11.22 6.05
CA SER A 336 -13.04 -10.05 6.53
C SER A 336 -14.35 -9.93 5.77
N LEU A 337 -15.42 -9.60 6.49
CA LEU A 337 -16.71 -9.25 5.93
C LEU A 337 -17.05 -7.85 6.40
N GLY A 338 -17.41 -6.94 5.48
CA GLY A 338 -17.69 -5.57 5.87
C GLY A 338 -18.76 -4.88 5.04
N GLY A 339 -19.36 -3.87 5.64
CA GLY A 339 -20.34 -3.00 5.03
C GLY A 339 -20.10 -1.53 5.37
N ILE A 340 -20.07 -0.67 4.37
CA ILE A 340 -19.88 0.77 4.51
C ILE A 340 -21.08 1.47 3.89
N LEU A 341 -21.86 2.18 4.70
CA LEU A 341 -22.99 2.97 4.28
C LEU A 341 -22.70 4.45 4.48
N THR A 342 -22.81 5.25 3.41
CA THR A 342 -22.57 6.68 3.45
C THR A 342 -23.77 7.44 2.91
N PHE A 343 -24.26 8.39 3.67
CA PHE A 343 -25.26 9.38 3.23
C PHE A 343 -24.58 10.73 3.06
N SER A 344 -24.68 11.30 1.86
CA SER A 344 -24.12 12.62 1.54
C SER A 344 -25.22 13.54 1.06
N SER A 345 -25.36 14.72 1.65
CA SER A 345 -26.43 15.66 1.33
C SER A 345 -25.92 17.12 1.23
N LYS A 346 -26.33 17.79 0.16
CA LYS A 346 -26.23 19.25 -0.03
C LYS A 346 -27.62 19.91 -0.04
N ALA A 347 -28.61 19.29 0.62
CA ALA A 347 -29.97 19.82 0.68
C ALA A 347 -30.07 21.09 1.54
N LEU A 348 -29.30 21.17 2.61
CA LEU A 348 -29.14 22.39 3.40
C LEU A 348 -28.24 23.39 2.68
N ASN A 349 -28.71 24.64 2.60
CA ASN A 349 -27.93 25.69 1.94
C ASN A 349 -26.58 25.88 2.63
N ARG A 350 -25.50 25.98 1.83
CA ARG A 350 -24.13 26.18 2.30
C ARG A 350 -23.54 25.03 3.13
N ASN A 351 -24.20 23.87 3.22
CA ASN A 351 -23.71 22.70 3.94
C ASN A 351 -23.53 21.50 3.00
N ALA A 352 -22.48 20.72 3.24
CA ALA A 352 -22.27 19.42 2.61
C ALA A 352 -22.03 18.39 3.71
N ILE A 353 -23.14 17.79 4.17
CA ILE A 353 -23.14 16.84 5.30
C ILE A 353 -22.88 15.43 4.79
N THR A 354 -22.03 14.71 5.50
CA THR A 354 -21.75 13.29 5.22
C THR A 354 -21.85 12.49 6.53
N LEU A 355 -22.73 11.50 6.56
CA LEU A 355 -22.83 10.47 7.60
C LEU A 355 -22.30 9.16 7.05
N THR A 356 -21.37 8.52 7.75
CA THR A 356 -20.84 7.20 7.39
C THR A 356 -21.02 6.22 8.55
N ILE A 357 -21.52 5.03 8.24
CA ILE A 357 -21.58 3.89 9.14
C ILE A 357 -20.80 2.76 8.47
N ASN A 358 -19.83 2.21 9.19
CA ASN A 358 -19.00 1.11 8.71
C ASN A 358 -18.97 0.02 9.78
N GLU A 359 -19.32 -1.18 9.41
CA GLU A 359 -19.21 -2.35 10.27
C GLU A 359 -18.35 -3.40 9.57
N LYS A 360 -17.43 -4.01 10.33
CA LYS A 360 -16.46 -4.96 9.82
C LYS A 360 -16.24 -6.07 10.82
N TYR A 361 -16.35 -7.30 10.34
CA TYR A 361 -16.00 -8.52 11.06
C TYR A 361 -14.73 -9.12 10.48
N ASP A 362 -13.72 -9.33 11.33
CA ASP A 362 -12.45 -9.95 11.02
C ASP A 362 -12.32 -11.31 11.68
N HIS A 363 -11.87 -12.31 10.92
CA HIS A 363 -11.55 -13.62 11.44
C HIS A 363 -10.14 -14.03 10.94
N HIS A 364 -9.23 -14.14 11.87
CA HIS A 364 -7.90 -14.72 11.65
C HIS A 364 -7.86 -16.15 12.17
N LYS A 365 -7.27 -17.05 11.39
CA LYS A 365 -7.00 -18.43 11.73
C LYS A 365 -5.54 -18.74 11.45
N GLU A 366 -4.86 -19.33 12.42
CA GLU A 366 -3.49 -19.78 12.23
C GLU A 366 -3.23 -21.15 12.86
N HIS A 367 -2.26 -21.87 12.29
CA HIS A 367 -1.69 -23.07 12.87
C HIS A 367 -0.36 -23.40 12.17
N ASN A 368 0.52 -24.15 12.88
CA ASN A 368 1.62 -24.81 12.21
C ASN A 368 1.13 -26.15 11.62
N ALA A 369 1.26 -26.28 10.30
CA ALA A 369 0.88 -27.52 9.60
C ALA A 369 1.88 -28.65 9.85
N GLU A 370 1.41 -29.87 9.68
CA GLU A 370 2.26 -31.07 9.71
C GLU A 370 3.43 -30.97 8.70
N VAL A 371 4.60 -31.45 9.11
CA VAL A 371 5.77 -31.64 8.25
C VAL A 371 6.01 -33.13 8.07
N ALA A 372 5.74 -33.64 6.88
CA ALA A 372 5.92 -35.05 6.59
C ALA A 372 7.40 -35.49 6.61
N ALA A 373 7.67 -36.68 7.13
CA ALA A 373 9.00 -37.25 7.05
C ALA A 373 9.43 -37.51 5.60
N ASN A 374 10.71 -37.33 5.29
CA ASN A 374 11.27 -37.60 3.99
C ASN A 374 12.65 -38.29 4.14
N ALA A 375 12.70 -39.57 3.90
CA ALA A 375 13.90 -40.40 4.06
C ALA A 375 15.04 -40.00 3.11
N LEU A 376 14.73 -39.42 1.93
CA LEU A 376 15.76 -39.01 0.96
C LEU A 376 16.52 -37.76 1.42
N THR A 377 15.83 -36.84 2.14
CA THR A 377 16.43 -35.60 2.63
C THR A 377 16.84 -35.69 4.11
N GLY A 378 16.47 -36.76 4.81
CA GLY A 378 16.69 -36.90 6.26
C GLY A 378 15.72 -36.09 7.10
N GLN A 379 14.63 -35.54 6.51
CA GLN A 379 13.63 -34.79 7.24
C GLN A 379 12.78 -35.68 8.14
N MET A 380 12.62 -35.29 9.41
CA MET A 380 11.79 -36.00 10.38
C MET A 380 10.34 -35.52 10.35
N PHE A 381 9.44 -36.37 10.84
CA PHE A 381 8.04 -36.01 11.03
C PHE A 381 7.89 -34.96 12.16
N LYS A 382 7.07 -33.94 11.92
CA LYS A 382 6.59 -33.01 12.93
C LYS A 382 5.05 -32.96 12.90
N ALA A 383 4.41 -33.18 14.02
CA ALA A 383 2.97 -33.09 14.14
C ALA A 383 2.48 -31.64 13.91
N GLY A 384 1.32 -31.52 13.30
CA GLY A 384 0.62 -30.25 13.19
C GLY A 384 0.04 -29.80 14.52
N GLU A 385 -0.26 -28.50 14.60
CA GLU A 385 -0.92 -27.85 15.73
C GLU A 385 -2.43 -27.71 15.46
N PRO A 386 -3.28 -27.65 16.51
CA PRO A 386 -4.68 -27.29 16.34
C PRO A 386 -4.81 -25.84 15.81
N GLU A 387 -5.88 -25.58 15.04
CA GLU A 387 -6.19 -24.25 14.53
C GLU A 387 -6.52 -23.31 15.69
N GLN A 388 -5.89 -22.14 15.70
CA GLN A 388 -6.12 -21.03 16.59
C GLN A 388 -6.98 -19.98 15.87
N SER A 389 -7.90 -19.34 16.58
CA SER A 389 -8.86 -18.42 16.01
C SER A 389 -8.89 -17.10 16.77
N TYR A 390 -8.91 -15.97 16.03
CA TYR A 390 -9.11 -14.63 16.57
C TYR A 390 -10.23 -13.95 15.79
N LYS A 391 -11.20 -13.36 16.51
CA LYS A 391 -12.37 -12.73 15.91
C LYS A 391 -12.59 -11.36 16.52
N ASP A 392 -12.64 -10.34 15.66
CA ASP A 392 -12.94 -8.97 16.06
C ASP A 392 -14.14 -8.44 15.28
N ASN A 393 -15.02 -7.67 15.94
CA ASN A 393 -15.98 -6.80 15.28
C ASN A 393 -15.59 -5.35 15.47
N THR A 394 -15.69 -4.54 14.40
CA THR A 394 -15.36 -3.10 14.44
C THR A 394 -16.53 -2.31 13.88
N LEU A 395 -17.09 -1.43 14.70
CA LEU A 395 -18.13 -0.47 14.33
C LEU A 395 -17.52 0.93 14.28
N TYR A 396 -17.89 1.66 13.25
CA TYR A 396 -17.55 3.06 13.08
C TYR A 396 -18.78 3.86 12.67
N VAL A 397 -18.99 5.01 13.33
CA VAL A 397 -20.04 5.98 12.95
C VAL A 397 -19.40 7.37 12.92
N GLY A 398 -19.41 8.03 11.77
CA GLY A 398 -18.81 9.35 11.58
C GLY A 398 -19.75 10.34 10.91
N LEU A 399 -19.75 11.58 11.41
CA LEU A 399 -20.49 12.71 10.86
C LEU A 399 -19.51 13.82 10.51
N GLU A 400 -19.63 14.38 9.32
CA GLU A 400 -18.81 15.48 8.81
C GLU A 400 -19.70 16.51 8.12
N ASP A 401 -19.41 17.79 8.31
CA ASP A 401 -20.00 18.88 7.57
C ASP A 401 -18.95 19.84 7.01
N VAL A 402 -19.10 20.20 5.76
CA VAL A 402 -18.37 21.27 5.09
C VAL A 402 -19.31 22.46 4.94
N VAL A 403 -19.11 23.50 5.76
CA VAL A 403 -19.91 24.72 5.79
C VAL A 403 -19.24 25.78 4.91
N THR A 404 -19.90 26.22 3.85
CA THR A 404 -19.46 27.32 3.00
C THR A 404 -19.92 28.64 3.63
N LEU A 405 -19.02 29.32 4.36
CA LEU A 405 -19.34 30.60 4.97
C LEU A 405 -19.39 31.75 3.95
N THR A 406 -18.39 31.77 3.08
CA THR A 406 -18.30 32.71 1.94
C THR A 406 -17.73 31.95 0.73
N ASP A 407 -17.66 32.57 -0.45
CA ASP A 407 -17.09 31.98 -1.66
C ASP A 407 -15.59 31.67 -1.49
N TRP A 408 -14.90 32.33 -0.57
CA TRP A 408 -13.48 32.15 -0.30
C TRP A 408 -13.16 31.42 1.02
N LEU A 409 -14.18 31.11 1.87
CA LEU A 409 -13.97 30.48 3.17
C LEU A 409 -14.95 29.32 3.40
N ASN A 410 -14.40 28.11 3.59
CA ASN A 410 -15.14 26.96 4.08
C ASN A 410 -14.62 26.55 5.47
N VAL A 411 -15.53 26.08 6.32
CA VAL A 411 -15.23 25.45 7.61
C VAL A 411 -15.57 23.98 7.50
N VAL A 412 -14.67 23.11 7.93
CA VAL A 412 -14.89 21.67 8.00
C VAL A 412 -14.92 21.26 9.45
N VAL A 413 -15.95 20.56 9.86
CA VAL A 413 -16.05 19.95 11.18
C VAL A 413 -16.45 18.49 11.05
N GLY A 414 -15.96 17.66 11.95
CA GLY A 414 -16.31 16.25 11.94
C GLY A 414 -16.04 15.58 13.27
N ALA A 415 -16.84 14.57 13.57
CA ALA A 415 -16.68 13.73 14.74
C ALA A 415 -16.98 12.27 14.38
N SER A 416 -16.35 11.34 15.05
CA SER A 416 -16.67 9.92 14.91
C SER A 416 -16.55 9.17 16.23
N TYR A 417 -17.37 8.14 16.32
CA TYR A 417 -17.30 7.10 17.33
C TYR A 417 -16.78 5.82 16.69
N ASN A 418 -15.78 5.22 17.29
CA ASN A 418 -15.15 3.98 16.87
C ASN A 418 -15.20 2.99 18.00
N GLN A 419 -15.58 1.75 17.73
CA GLN A 419 -15.61 0.66 18.70
C GLN A 419 -15.01 -0.59 18.07
N ARG A 420 -14.18 -1.31 18.81
CA ARG A 420 -13.74 -2.65 18.48
C ARG A 420 -14.07 -3.58 19.62
N GLU A 421 -14.71 -4.69 19.30
CA GLU A 421 -15.03 -5.80 20.19
C GLU A 421 -14.24 -7.02 19.77
N ASN A 422 -13.48 -7.60 20.71
CA ASN A 422 -12.86 -8.90 20.52
C ASN A 422 -13.84 -9.98 20.95
N ILE A 423 -14.25 -10.84 20.02
CA ILE A 423 -15.25 -11.90 20.21
C ILE A 423 -14.57 -13.21 20.65
N LEU A 424 -13.37 -13.48 20.13
CA LEU A 424 -12.60 -14.69 20.41
C LEU A 424 -11.11 -14.40 20.21
N ALA A 425 -10.27 -14.93 21.09
CA ALA A 425 -8.81 -14.95 20.90
C ALA A 425 -8.24 -16.23 21.49
N GLN A 426 -7.66 -17.07 20.65
CA GLN A 426 -7.10 -18.38 21.00
C GLN A 426 -5.60 -18.40 20.70
N GLU A 427 -4.87 -19.12 21.52
CA GLU A 427 -3.43 -19.39 21.29
C GLU A 427 -3.15 -20.86 21.61
N TYR A 428 -2.27 -21.48 20.83
CA TYR A 428 -1.72 -22.80 21.13
C TYR A 428 -0.27 -22.69 21.57
N GLY A 429 0.06 -23.27 22.71
CA GLY A 429 1.41 -23.22 23.21
C GLY A 429 1.51 -23.44 24.73
N THR A 430 2.36 -22.66 25.37
CA THR A 430 2.43 -22.64 26.83
C THR A 430 1.47 -21.60 27.38
N HIS A 431 0.47 -22.06 28.11
CA HIS A 431 -0.54 -21.18 28.70
C HIS A 431 0.10 -20.14 29.61
N TYR A 432 -0.12 -18.86 29.33
CA TYR A 432 0.58 -17.72 29.92
C TYR A 432 0.38 -17.55 31.43
N LEU A 433 -0.72 -18.08 32.00
CA LEU A 433 -0.98 -18.04 33.46
C LEU A 433 -0.60 -19.33 34.19
N THR A 434 -0.88 -20.50 33.59
CA THR A 434 -0.73 -21.79 34.29
C THR A 434 0.57 -22.49 33.95
N GLY A 435 1.27 -22.11 32.90
CA GLY A 435 2.45 -22.78 32.39
C GLY A 435 2.19 -24.15 31.75
N ALA A 436 0.93 -24.55 31.55
CA ALA A 436 0.56 -25.78 30.84
C ALA A 436 1.06 -25.72 29.39
N ARG A 437 1.78 -26.77 28.95
CA ARG A 437 2.36 -26.82 27.60
C ARG A 437 1.44 -27.52 26.60
N ASN A 438 1.62 -27.19 25.33
CA ASN A 438 0.90 -27.82 24.20
C ASN A 438 -0.62 -27.79 24.42
N THR A 439 -1.14 -26.67 24.86
CA THR A 439 -2.55 -26.43 25.18
C THR A 439 -3.11 -25.36 24.27
N LEU A 440 -4.28 -25.61 23.69
CA LEU A 440 -5.11 -24.56 23.09
C LEU A 440 -5.92 -23.91 24.22
N TYR A 441 -5.83 -22.58 24.34
CA TYR A 441 -6.51 -21.83 25.40
C TYR A 441 -7.03 -20.50 24.86
N ASP A 442 -8.05 -19.97 25.57
CA ASP A 442 -8.67 -18.70 25.24
C ASP A 442 -8.07 -17.57 26.08
N PHE A 443 -7.85 -16.44 25.46
CA PHE A 443 -7.60 -15.17 26.14
C PHE A 443 -8.90 -14.51 26.57
N PRO A 444 -8.87 -13.65 27.61
CA PRO A 444 -9.98 -12.77 27.92
C PRO A 444 -10.36 -11.91 26.71
N THR A 445 -11.66 -11.82 26.44
CA THR A 445 -12.22 -10.93 25.43
C THR A 445 -12.59 -9.58 26.04
N GLY A 446 -12.73 -8.56 25.20
CA GLY A 446 -13.06 -7.21 25.68
C GLY A 446 -13.35 -6.26 24.53
N SER A 447 -13.70 -5.04 24.87
CA SER A 447 -13.94 -3.97 23.92
C SER A 447 -13.06 -2.76 24.19
N ASP A 448 -12.78 -2.02 23.14
CA ASP A 448 -12.11 -0.72 23.19
C ASP A 448 -12.89 0.27 22.33
N ASN A 449 -12.93 1.54 22.73
CA ASN A 449 -13.62 2.58 21.98
C ASN A 449 -12.81 3.87 21.94
N ALA A 450 -13.05 4.67 20.90
CA ALA A 450 -12.38 5.94 20.70
C ALA A 450 -13.31 6.95 20.04
N PHE A 451 -13.20 8.21 20.48
CA PHE A 451 -13.82 9.35 19.84
C PHE A 451 -12.74 10.14 19.10
N ASP A 452 -12.97 10.40 17.82
CA ASP A 452 -12.11 11.20 16.99
C ASP A 452 -12.85 12.47 16.56
N PHE A 453 -12.08 13.58 16.39
CA PHE A 453 -12.62 14.88 16.03
C PHE A 453 -11.69 15.55 15.03
N LYS A 454 -12.27 16.37 14.15
CA LYS A 454 -11.50 17.27 13.29
C LYS A 454 -12.18 18.62 13.14
N GLY A 455 -11.34 19.62 12.94
CA GLY A 455 -11.75 20.97 12.53
C GLY A 455 -10.76 21.51 11.51
N GLY A 456 -11.27 22.27 10.54
CA GLY A 456 -10.40 22.88 9.53
C GLY A 456 -11.01 24.12 8.91
N LEU A 457 -10.14 25.03 8.49
CA LEU A 457 -10.46 26.22 7.71
C LEU A 457 -9.83 26.05 6.32
N VAL A 458 -10.64 26.22 5.29
CA VAL A 458 -10.19 26.17 3.89
C VAL A 458 -10.43 27.54 3.29
N PHE A 459 -9.34 28.26 3.10
CA PHE A 459 -9.32 29.61 2.60
C PHE A 459 -8.87 29.62 1.13
N LYS A 460 -9.65 30.25 0.25
CA LYS A 460 -9.38 30.38 -1.18
C LYS A 460 -9.27 31.88 -1.55
N PRO A 461 -8.10 32.49 -1.33
CA PRO A 461 -7.91 33.93 -1.59
C PRO A 461 -8.03 34.26 -3.07
N LEU A 462 -7.70 33.33 -3.93
CA LEU A 462 -7.77 33.42 -5.40
C LEU A 462 -8.27 32.09 -5.96
N GLU A 463 -8.76 32.08 -7.18
CA GLU A 463 -9.37 30.91 -7.84
C GLU A 463 -8.43 29.68 -7.87
N ASN A 464 -7.12 29.91 -8.07
CA ASN A 464 -6.11 28.87 -8.18
C ASN A 464 -5.25 28.68 -6.92
N HIS A 465 -5.67 29.23 -5.76
CA HIS A 465 -4.91 29.16 -4.52
C HIS A 465 -5.80 28.69 -3.38
N GLN A 466 -5.30 27.76 -2.58
CA GLN A 466 -5.99 27.24 -1.42
C GLN A 466 -5.03 27.12 -0.24
N ILE A 467 -5.42 27.65 0.91
CA ILE A 467 -4.75 27.45 2.20
C ILE A 467 -5.69 26.63 3.07
N THR A 468 -5.20 25.56 3.66
CA THR A 468 -5.93 24.71 4.59
C THR A 468 -5.22 24.69 5.93
N LEU A 469 -5.89 25.09 6.99
CA LEU A 469 -5.44 24.94 8.38
C LEU A 469 -6.34 23.94 9.06
N SER A 470 -5.78 22.94 9.74
CA SER A 470 -6.58 21.92 10.42
C SER A 470 -5.95 21.43 11.72
N ALA A 471 -6.84 20.99 12.61
CA ALA A 471 -6.50 20.25 13.82
C ALA A 471 -7.40 19.00 13.91
N SER A 472 -6.85 17.89 14.38
CA SER A 472 -7.61 16.66 14.55
C SER A 472 -7.05 15.77 15.66
N LYS A 473 -7.95 15.02 16.31
CA LYS A 473 -7.60 13.84 17.09
C LYS A 473 -7.94 12.62 16.27
N ARG A 474 -7.03 11.66 16.13
CA ARG A 474 -7.21 10.42 15.38
C ARG A 474 -6.64 9.25 16.17
N SER A 475 -7.39 8.17 16.26
CA SER A 475 -7.08 7.01 17.09
C SER A 475 -6.74 5.78 16.25
N ARG A 476 -6.04 4.81 16.84
CA ARG A 476 -5.79 3.48 16.29
C ARG A 476 -6.00 2.41 17.36
N PHE A 477 -6.70 1.36 17.02
CA PHE A 477 -6.81 0.17 17.86
C PHE A 477 -5.56 -0.72 17.75
N ALA A 478 -5.16 -1.34 18.86
CA ALA A 478 -4.11 -2.34 18.88
C ALA A 478 -4.52 -3.56 18.02
N SER A 479 -3.62 -4.10 17.20
CA SER A 479 -3.90 -5.31 16.39
C SER A 479 -4.05 -6.56 17.28
N GLN A 480 -4.59 -7.64 16.72
CA GLN A 480 -4.69 -8.94 17.42
C GLN A 480 -3.29 -9.41 17.86
N LYS A 481 -2.30 -9.31 16.96
CA LYS A 481 -0.91 -9.65 17.25
C LYS A 481 -0.30 -8.82 18.40
N GLU A 482 -0.55 -7.53 18.45
CA GLU A 482 -0.04 -6.67 19.51
C GLU A 482 -0.61 -7.04 20.87
N ARG A 483 -1.87 -7.51 20.92
CA ARG A 483 -2.55 -7.91 22.17
C ARG A 483 -2.25 -9.34 22.61
N TYR A 484 -2.21 -10.28 21.68
CA TYR A 484 -2.31 -11.70 22.01
C TYR A 484 -1.08 -12.53 21.64
N SER A 485 -0.15 -12.06 20.78
CA SER A 485 0.98 -12.85 20.36
C SER A 485 1.89 -13.22 21.53
N SER A 486 2.24 -14.50 21.63
CA SER A 486 3.25 -15.01 22.52
C SER A 486 4.67 -15.00 21.90
N LYS A 487 4.78 -14.81 20.58
CA LYS A 487 6.05 -14.90 19.81
C LYS A 487 6.88 -16.14 20.18
N PHE A 488 6.25 -17.30 20.28
CA PHE A 488 6.89 -18.55 20.73
C PHE A 488 7.56 -18.42 22.11
N GLY A 489 6.88 -17.77 23.06
CA GLY A 489 7.39 -17.51 24.40
C GLY A 489 8.35 -16.31 24.51
N GLY A 490 8.56 -15.57 23.44
CA GLY A 490 9.35 -14.33 23.47
C GLY A 490 8.54 -13.05 23.71
N GLN A 491 7.24 -13.18 23.98
CA GLN A 491 6.36 -12.06 24.31
C GLN A 491 5.32 -12.50 25.34
N VAL A 492 5.02 -11.61 26.29
CA VAL A 492 3.88 -11.74 27.21
C VAL A 492 2.68 -11.04 26.58
N PRO A 493 1.55 -11.74 26.36
CA PRO A 493 0.33 -11.14 25.84
C PRO A 493 -0.23 -10.05 26.76
N ASN A 494 -0.84 -9.02 26.16
CA ASN A 494 -1.54 -7.96 26.86
C ASN A 494 -2.94 -7.72 26.25
N PRO A 495 -3.97 -8.48 26.67
CA PRO A 495 -5.36 -8.30 26.21
C PRO A 495 -5.92 -6.90 26.50
N ASP A 496 -5.41 -6.21 27.52
CA ASP A 496 -5.90 -4.91 28.00
C ASP A 496 -5.32 -3.70 27.27
N LEU A 497 -4.53 -3.91 26.20
CA LEU A 497 -4.03 -2.83 25.37
C LEU A 497 -5.17 -1.96 24.83
N LYS A 498 -5.04 -0.64 25.08
CA LYS A 498 -5.97 0.39 24.60
C LYS A 498 -5.52 1.00 23.29
N SER A 499 -6.43 1.74 22.66
CA SER A 499 -6.12 2.54 21.48
C SER A 499 -5.04 3.58 21.76
N GLU A 500 -4.14 3.74 20.80
CA GLU A 500 -3.25 4.92 20.73
C GLU A 500 -3.94 6.03 19.94
N TYR A 501 -3.50 7.28 20.12
CA TYR A 501 -4.03 8.42 19.37
C TYR A 501 -2.97 9.47 19.06
N THR A 502 -3.25 10.28 18.04
CA THR A 502 -2.46 11.47 17.72
C THR A 502 -3.34 12.72 17.77
N ILE A 503 -2.77 13.80 18.30
CA ILE A 503 -3.27 15.16 18.05
C ILE A 503 -2.43 15.74 16.91
N ALA A 504 -3.08 16.02 15.81
CA ALA A 504 -2.44 16.48 14.57
C ALA A 504 -2.81 17.93 14.27
N TYR A 505 -1.81 18.71 13.87
CA TYR A 505 -1.97 20.07 13.35
C TYR A 505 -1.32 20.13 11.98
N ASP A 506 -2.05 20.68 11.01
CA ASP A 506 -1.60 20.76 9.62
C ASP A 506 -1.87 22.17 9.04
N LEU A 507 -0.88 22.68 8.30
CA LEU A 507 -1.02 23.83 7.42
C LEU A 507 -0.62 23.39 6.02
N ASN A 508 -1.51 23.57 5.05
CA ASN A 508 -1.24 23.23 3.66
C ASN A 508 -1.55 24.41 2.75
N TYR A 509 -0.70 24.64 1.76
CA TYR A 509 -0.90 25.63 0.71
C TYR A 509 -0.70 25.00 -0.67
N ILE A 510 -1.72 25.08 -1.49
CA ILE A 510 -1.69 24.63 -2.89
C ILE A 510 -1.91 25.85 -3.78
N GLY A 511 -1.11 25.98 -4.85
CA GLY A 511 -1.23 27.09 -5.78
C GLY A 511 -0.86 26.71 -7.21
N LYS A 512 -1.43 27.47 -8.15
CA LYS A 512 -1.06 27.44 -9.58
C LYS A 512 -0.74 28.86 -10.03
N ALA A 513 0.31 29.02 -10.84
CA ALA A 513 0.77 30.29 -11.36
C ALA A 513 1.25 30.15 -12.81
N LEU A 514 1.61 31.25 -13.47
CA LEU A 514 2.13 31.30 -14.83
C LEU A 514 1.20 30.58 -15.84
N ASP A 515 -0.08 30.92 -15.85
CA ASP A 515 -1.10 30.31 -16.69
C ASP A 515 -1.17 28.78 -16.51
N ASN A 516 -1.14 28.34 -15.23
CA ASN A 516 -1.13 26.92 -14.81
C ASN A 516 0.13 26.12 -15.21
N LYS A 517 1.18 26.76 -15.75
CA LYS A 517 2.45 26.11 -16.04
C LYS A 517 3.25 25.76 -14.80
N LEU A 518 3.04 26.47 -13.70
CA LEU A 518 3.64 26.21 -12.40
C LEU A 518 2.54 25.76 -11.42
N GLN A 519 2.72 24.60 -10.83
CA GLN A 519 1.88 24.07 -9.76
C GLN A 519 2.76 23.78 -8.55
N TYR A 520 2.30 24.10 -7.35
CA TYR A 520 3.07 23.86 -6.14
C TYR A 520 2.17 23.55 -4.95
N GLU A 521 2.71 22.76 -4.05
CA GLU A 521 2.12 22.42 -2.77
C GLU A 521 3.18 22.52 -1.69
N VAL A 522 2.81 23.11 -0.55
CA VAL A 522 3.67 23.21 0.64
C VAL A 522 2.85 22.84 1.85
N SER A 523 3.36 21.95 2.70
CA SER A 523 2.70 21.53 3.93
C SER A 523 3.66 21.55 5.10
N GLY A 524 3.17 22.03 6.27
CA GLY A 524 3.81 21.82 7.57
C GLY A 524 2.88 21.00 8.46
N PHE A 525 3.42 20.10 9.27
CA PHE A 525 2.63 19.25 10.14
C PHE A 525 3.32 18.97 11.48
N ILE A 526 2.49 18.76 12.50
CA ILE A 526 2.88 18.28 13.84
C ILE A 526 1.88 17.22 14.26
N ASN A 527 2.36 16.04 14.65
CA ASN A 527 1.59 14.93 15.19
C ASN A 527 2.14 14.56 16.56
N ASP A 528 1.40 14.86 17.63
CA ASP A 528 1.74 14.47 19.00
C ASP A 528 1.03 13.15 19.32
N VAL A 529 1.79 12.05 19.37
CA VAL A 529 1.30 10.70 19.60
C VAL A 529 1.32 10.39 21.07
N SER A 530 0.20 9.92 21.59
CA SER A 530 0.03 9.52 22.98
C SER A 530 -0.56 8.11 23.08
N ASN A 531 -0.35 7.45 24.23
CA ASN A 531 -0.69 6.04 24.44
C ASN A 531 -0.08 5.13 23.36
N ALA A 532 1.04 5.53 22.76
CA ALA A 532 1.68 4.72 21.73
C ALA A 532 1.99 3.34 22.25
N ILE A 533 1.70 2.33 21.44
CA ILE A 533 2.00 0.95 21.77
C ILE A 533 3.52 0.76 21.70
N TYR A 534 4.10 0.42 22.81
CA TYR A 534 5.55 0.35 23.04
C TYR A 534 5.95 -1.02 23.57
N GLU A 535 7.00 -1.61 22.99
CA GLU A 535 7.56 -2.89 23.44
C GLU A 535 8.54 -2.66 24.58
N LEU A 536 8.22 -3.16 25.78
CA LEU A 536 9.14 -3.19 26.94
C LEU A 536 9.81 -4.56 27.03
N THR A 537 11.12 -4.59 27.29
CA THR A 537 11.81 -5.81 27.72
C THR A 537 11.50 -6.03 29.19
N VAL A 538 10.79 -7.13 29.50
CA VAL A 538 10.38 -7.48 30.89
C VAL A 538 11.21 -8.63 31.49
N GLY A 539 12.08 -9.23 30.69
CA GLY A 539 12.95 -10.30 31.10
C GLY A 539 13.80 -10.85 29.97
N VAL A 540 14.56 -11.89 30.27
CA VAL A 540 15.36 -12.64 29.31
C VAL A 540 15.08 -14.13 29.55
N ASP A 541 14.84 -14.89 28.46
CA ASP A 541 14.63 -16.32 28.56
C ASP A 541 15.95 -17.09 28.80
N ASN A 542 15.84 -18.41 29.01
CA ASN A 542 17.00 -19.28 29.27
C ASN A 542 18.00 -19.34 28.08
N SER A 543 17.63 -18.82 26.92
CA SER A 543 18.48 -18.76 25.72
C SER A 543 19.10 -17.37 25.49
N GLY A 544 18.90 -16.44 26.45
CA GLY A 544 19.40 -15.07 26.37
C GLY A 544 18.52 -14.16 25.45
N ARG A 545 17.32 -14.61 25.02
CA ARG A 545 16.40 -13.83 24.21
C ARG A 545 15.54 -12.92 25.09
N ASN A 546 15.40 -11.65 24.72
CA ASN A 546 14.51 -10.73 25.40
C ASN A 546 13.05 -11.21 25.36
N ILE A 547 12.39 -11.17 26.52
CA ILE A 547 10.94 -11.33 26.66
C ILE A 547 10.34 -9.93 26.64
N ILE A 548 9.44 -9.66 25.73
CA ILE A 548 8.82 -8.35 25.52
C ILE A 548 7.37 -8.33 26.01
N TYR A 549 6.90 -7.13 26.35
CA TYR A 549 5.52 -6.85 26.73
C TYR A 549 5.07 -5.55 26.10
N ASN A 550 3.95 -5.57 25.37
CA ASN A 550 3.37 -4.38 24.76
C ASN A 550 2.59 -3.56 25.78
N THR A 551 2.82 -2.25 25.83
CA THR A 551 2.15 -1.32 26.75
C THR A 551 1.72 -0.04 26.03
N ASN A 552 0.81 0.73 26.66
CA ASN A 552 0.40 2.07 26.20
C ASN A 552 1.22 3.21 26.84
N LEU A 553 2.47 2.99 27.16
CA LEU A 553 3.34 3.98 27.81
C LEU A 553 4.04 4.92 26.83
N GLY A 554 4.01 4.62 25.55
CA GLY A 554 4.73 5.35 24.52
C GLY A 554 4.17 6.76 24.27
N LYS A 555 5.09 7.71 24.04
CA LYS A 555 4.81 9.04 23.54
C LYS A 555 5.79 9.36 22.43
N ALA A 556 5.33 10.02 21.36
CA ALA A 556 6.20 10.40 20.26
C ALA A 556 5.72 11.71 19.60
N LEU A 557 6.66 12.45 19.03
CA LEU A 557 6.38 13.64 18.25
C LEU A 557 6.90 13.42 16.83
N TYR A 558 6.02 13.51 15.84
CA TYR A 558 6.35 13.49 14.43
C TYR A 558 6.04 14.85 13.85
N GLN A 559 7.05 15.55 13.35
CA GLN A 559 6.90 16.87 12.78
C GLN A 559 7.67 17.01 11.49
N GLY A 560 7.22 17.87 10.60
CA GLY A 560 7.91 18.00 9.33
C GLY A 560 7.33 19.04 8.41
N PHE A 561 7.96 19.06 7.25
CA PHE A 561 7.69 19.95 6.14
C PHE A 561 7.75 19.18 4.83
N GLU A 562 6.80 19.43 3.95
CA GLU A 562 6.69 18.82 2.63
C GLU A 562 6.55 19.92 1.58
N ALA A 563 7.19 19.75 0.43
CA ALA A 563 7.02 20.64 -0.71
C ALA A 563 7.01 19.84 -2.01
N GLY A 564 6.04 20.13 -2.87
CA GLY A 564 5.93 19.60 -4.22
C GLY A 564 5.89 20.75 -5.22
N VAL A 565 6.59 20.61 -6.35
CA VAL A 565 6.54 21.57 -7.45
C VAL A 565 6.54 20.85 -8.78
N GLY A 566 5.69 21.28 -9.69
CA GLY A 566 5.65 20.89 -11.10
C GLY A 566 5.68 22.11 -11.99
N TYR A 567 6.55 22.13 -12.98
CA TYR A 567 6.76 23.26 -13.88
C TYR A 567 6.89 22.82 -15.34
N ALA A 568 6.04 23.35 -16.21
CA ALA A 568 6.10 23.12 -17.66
C ALA A 568 6.50 24.42 -18.37
N PRO A 569 7.79 24.80 -18.42
CA PRO A 569 8.24 26.07 -19.01
C PRO A 569 7.91 26.18 -20.49
N ILE A 570 8.03 25.07 -21.20
CA ILE A 570 7.74 24.97 -22.65
C ILE A 570 6.98 23.67 -22.93
N LYS A 571 6.36 23.57 -24.11
CA LYS A 571 5.55 22.39 -24.51
C LYS A 571 6.31 21.05 -24.54
N TYR A 572 7.65 21.09 -24.59
CA TYR A 572 8.51 19.91 -24.69
C TYR A 572 9.09 19.45 -23.34
N LEU A 573 9.02 20.26 -22.29
CA LEU A 573 9.69 20.00 -21.03
C LEU A 573 8.77 20.19 -19.85
N THR A 574 8.68 19.14 -19.02
CA THR A 574 8.06 19.20 -17.69
C THR A 574 9.12 18.83 -16.65
N LEU A 575 9.24 19.65 -15.63
CA LEU A 575 10.13 19.46 -14.49
C LEU A 575 9.29 19.31 -13.22
N GLY A 576 9.80 18.60 -12.23
CA GLY A 576 9.17 18.55 -10.92
C GLY A 576 10.10 18.08 -9.83
N ALA A 577 9.72 18.39 -8.60
CA ALA A 577 10.43 17.93 -7.42
C ALA A 577 9.44 17.76 -6.25
N ASN A 578 9.66 16.71 -5.45
CA ASN A 578 8.95 16.42 -4.23
C ASN A 578 9.98 16.31 -3.10
N TYR A 579 9.90 17.21 -2.13
CA TYR A 579 10.78 17.23 -0.97
C TYR A 579 9.99 16.91 0.30
N SER A 580 10.61 16.16 1.21
CA SER A 580 10.05 15.87 2.53
C SER A 580 11.15 15.95 3.59
N PHE A 581 10.85 16.67 4.65
CA PHE A 581 11.61 16.67 5.89
C PHE A 581 10.72 16.12 6.99
N ILE A 582 11.19 15.08 7.70
CA ILE A 582 10.45 14.43 8.78
C ILE A 582 11.38 14.25 9.98
N GLU A 583 11.03 14.80 11.10
CA GLU A 583 11.70 14.56 12.37
C GLU A 583 10.78 13.80 13.32
N MET A 584 11.26 12.65 13.80
CA MET A 584 10.56 11.80 14.76
C MET A 584 11.34 11.77 16.06
N LYS A 585 10.67 12.08 17.18
CA LYS A 585 11.27 12.08 18.53
C LYS A 585 10.48 11.17 19.45
N ASP A 586 11.17 10.26 20.10
CA ASP A 586 10.61 9.55 21.24
C ASP A 586 10.49 10.54 22.42
N LYS A 587 9.31 10.62 23.00
CA LYS A 587 9.01 11.41 24.20
C LYS A 587 8.61 10.54 25.38
N THR A 588 8.78 9.24 25.25
CA THR A 588 8.53 8.29 26.35
C THR A 588 9.51 8.55 27.48
N LYS A 589 9.00 8.60 28.71
CA LYS A 589 9.83 8.87 29.88
C LYS A 589 10.95 7.82 30.01
N ASN A 590 12.19 8.30 30.20
CA ASN A 590 13.39 7.47 30.30
C ASN A 590 13.72 6.65 29.04
N SER A 591 13.28 7.09 27.86
CA SER A 591 13.61 6.50 26.57
C SER A 591 14.30 7.54 25.69
N ASP A 592 15.24 7.11 24.85
CA ASP A 592 15.88 7.91 23.78
C ASP A 592 16.03 7.06 22.52
N LEU A 593 15.04 6.23 22.24
CA LEU A 593 15.04 5.36 21.08
C LEU A 593 14.93 6.15 19.79
N LYS A 594 15.67 5.74 18.77
CA LYS A 594 15.57 6.30 17.42
C LYS A 594 14.61 5.49 16.57
N PHE A 595 13.81 6.20 15.77
CA PHE A 595 12.92 5.57 14.79
C PHE A 595 13.72 5.11 13.58
N THR A 596 13.68 3.83 13.30
CA THR A 596 14.49 3.19 12.26
C THR A 596 13.84 3.27 10.88
N ASN A 597 14.68 3.23 9.83
CA ASN A 597 14.28 3.13 8.42
C ASN A 597 13.45 4.32 7.87
N VAL A 598 13.24 5.37 8.65
CA VAL A 598 12.57 6.61 8.20
C VAL A 598 13.64 7.62 7.76
N PRO A 599 13.67 8.05 6.49
CA PRO A 599 14.59 9.08 6.06
C PRO A 599 14.16 10.43 6.64
N LYS A 600 15.11 11.14 7.28
CA LYS A 600 14.87 12.50 7.75
C LYS A 600 14.68 13.48 6.59
N TYR A 601 15.41 13.24 5.50
CA TYR A 601 15.32 14.02 4.25
C TYR A 601 15.08 13.09 3.08
N LYS A 602 14.08 13.41 2.28
CA LYS A 602 13.80 12.75 1.02
C LYS A 602 13.57 13.79 -0.07
N LEU A 603 14.20 13.57 -1.24
CA LEU A 603 13.99 14.39 -2.42
C LEU A 603 13.76 13.48 -3.63
N VAL A 604 12.65 13.67 -4.31
CA VAL A 604 12.36 13.06 -5.61
C VAL A 604 12.34 14.17 -6.65
N GLY A 605 13.23 14.10 -7.63
CA GLY A 605 13.25 15.00 -8.78
C GLY A 605 12.78 14.27 -10.02
N PHE A 606 12.11 14.93 -10.95
CA PHE A 606 11.76 14.34 -12.23
C PHE A 606 11.78 15.36 -13.37
N ALA A 607 12.12 14.87 -14.54
CA ALA A 607 12.10 15.62 -15.80
C ALA A 607 11.48 14.74 -16.89
N THR A 608 10.56 15.31 -17.65
CA THR A 608 9.98 14.67 -18.83
C THR A 608 10.25 15.55 -20.03
N ILE A 609 10.94 14.99 -21.02
CA ILE A 609 11.17 15.61 -22.32
C ILE A 609 10.30 14.89 -23.33
N SER A 610 9.39 15.62 -23.96
CA SER A 610 8.49 15.09 -24.98
C SER A 610 8.78 15.77 -26.32
N VAL A 611 9.13 15.00 -27.34
CA VAL A 611 9.40 15.47 -28.69
C VAL A 611 8.40 14.85 -29.65
N PRO A 612 7.20 15.47 -29.82
CA PRO A 612 6.11 14.91 -30.63
C PRO A 612 6.49 14.66 -32.10
N GLU A 613 7.39 15.47 -32.64
CA GLU A 613 7.86 15.41 -34.02
C GLU A 613 8.54 14.07 -34.34
N ILE A 614 9.26 13.51 -33.38
CA ILE A 614 9.88 12.18 -33.48
C ILE A 614 9.15 11.14 -32.63
N LYS A 615 7.95 11.47 -32.15
CA LYS A 615 7.07 10.58 -31.36
C LYS A 615 7.76 9.95 -30.14
N THR A 616 8.65 10.69 -29.50
CA THR A 616 9.52 10.18 -28.42
C THR A 616 9.31 10.98 -27.14
N GLN A 617 9.33 10.28 -26.02
CA GLN A 617 9.33 10.85 -24.67
C GLN A 617 10.42 10.19 -23.84
N LEU A 618 11.25 11.02 -23.19
CA LEU A 618 12.22 10.61 -22.19
C LEU A 618 11.76 11.11 -20.83
N HIS A 619 11.63 10.19 -19.89
CA HIS A 619 11.36 10.49 -18.49
C HIS A 619 12.56 10.10 -17.62
N VAL A 620 13.00 11.01 -16.76
CA VAL A 620 14.10 10.78 -15.81
C VAL A 620 13.58 11.12 -14.42
N ASN A 621 13.83 10.25 -13.45
CA ASN A 621 13.58 10.56 -12.05
C ASN A 621 14.81 10.27 -11.17
N THR A 622 14.92 11.03 -10.10
CA THR A 622 15.94 10.86 -9.06
C THR A 622 15.26 10.70 -7.71
N GLU A 623 15.79 9.82 -6.87
CA GLU A 623 15.27 9.56 -5.52
C GLU A 623 16.44 9.60 -4.55
N THR A 624 16.47 10.61 -3.67
CA THR A 624 17.52 10.80 -2.65
C THR A 624 16.96 10.59 -1.25
N TYR A 625 17.68 9.82 -0.45
CA TYR A 625 17.33 9.49 0.95
C TYR A 625 18.53 9.77 1.83
N ALA A 626 18.32 10.55 2.90
CA ALA A 626 19.37 10.92 3.80
C ALA A 626 18.95 10.89 5.26
N LYS A 627 19.92 10.63 6.12
CA LYS A 627 19.77 10.62 7.59
C LYS A 627 18.72 9.64 8.07
N ARG A 628 18.97 8.33 7.85
CA ARG A 628 18.17 7.23 8.39
C ARG A 628 18.93 6.53 9.51
N TYR A 629 18.21 6.00 10.51
CA TYR A 629 18.79 5.13 11.51
C TYR A 629 18.58 3.66 11.16
N LEU A 630 19.65 2.85 11.37
CA LEU A 630 19.64 1.40 11.17
C LEU A 630 18.98 0.65 12.32
N ASN A 631 19.17 1.16 13.52
CA ASN A 631 18.69 0.58 14.77
C ASN A 631 18.21 1.66 15.73
N SER A 632 17.59 1.22 16.81
CA SER A 632 17.06 2.11 17.85
C SER A 632 18.13 2.79 18.70
N GLN A 633 19.39 2.37 18.62
CA GLN A 633 20.52 2.99 19.29
C GLN A 633 21.05 4.23 18.56
N GLY A 634 20.72 4.38 17.27
CA GLY A 634 21.03 5.58 16.49
C GLY A 634 22.19 5.43 15.51
N ASP A 635 22.59 4.20 15.17
CA ASP A 635 23.54 3.99 14.08
C ASP A 635 22.93 4.49 12.75
N GLU A 636 23.69 5.34 12.03
CA GLU A 636 23.20 5.95 10.79
C GLU A 636 23.40 5.02 9.60
N ALA A 637 22.36 4.95 8.72
CA ALA A 637 22.46 4.33 7.41
C ALA A 637 23.16 5.27 6.43
N PRO A 638 23.93 4.74 5.45
CA PRO A 638 24.46 5.53 4.36
C PRO A 638 23.36 6.26 3.59
N ASP A 639 23.63 7.50 3.22
CA ASP A 639 22.78 8.26 2.31
C ASP A 639 22.97 7.74 0.87
N PHE A 640 21.89 7.74 0.08
CA PHE A 640 21.99 7.33 -1.32
C PHE A 640 21.05 8.10 -2.23
N THR A 641 21.44 8.14 -3.52
CA THR A 641 20.62 8.69 -4.61
C THR A 641 20.51 7.66 -5.72
N LEU A 642 19.28 7.36 -6.11
CA LEU A 642 18.96 6.54 -7.28
C LEU A 642 18.63 7.46 -8.46
N VAL A 643 19.04 7.06 -9.65
CA VAL A 643 18.67 7.72 -10.91
C VAL A 643 18.02 6.66 -11.79
N ASN A 644 16.82 6.94 -12.28
CA ASN A 644 16.08 6.07 -13.16
C ASN A 644 15.70 6.83 -14.43
N ALA A 645 15.63 6.13 -15.56
CA ALA A 645 15.22 6.73 -16.83
C ALA A 645 14.31 5.78 -17.61
N LYS A 646 13.39 6.36 -18.39
CA LYS A 646 12.52 5.62 -19.31
C LYS A 646 12.37 6.37 -20.61
N LEU A 647 12.57 5.68 -21.71
CA LEU A 647 12.32 6.12 -23.07
C LEU A 647 11.05 5.44 -23.60
N ASN A 648 10.10 6.22 -24.07
CA ASN A 648 8.91 5.74 -24.76
C ASN A 648 8.95 6.25 -26.20
N VAL A 649 8.76 5.36 -27.16
CA VAL A 649 8.74 5.68 -28.61
C VAL A 649 7.46 5.14 -29.21
N LYS A 650 6.62 6.02 -29.75
CA LYS A 650 5.39 5.62 -30.46
C LYS A 650 5.74 5.02 -31.81
N LEU A 651 5.53 3.72 -31.97
CA LEU A 651 5.83 3.00 -33.22
C LEU A 651 4.68 3.13 -34.23
N TYR A 652 3.46 2.89 -33.78
CA TYR A 652 2.26 2.90 -34.60
C TYR A 652 1.06 3.36 -33.77
N LYS A 653 -0.12 3.51 -34.37
CA LYS A 653 -1.35 3.89 -33.66
C LYS A 653 -1.54 3.03 -32.40
N GLY A 654 -1.48 3.65 -31.23
CA GLY A 654 -1.64 2.98 -29.93
C GLY A 654 -0.51 2.07 -29.48
N LEU A 655 0.49 1.75 -30.31
CA LEU A 655 1.62 0.87 -29.98
C LEU A 655 2.86 1.69 -29.68
N ASP A 656 3.39 1.54 -28.46
CA ASP A 656 4.60 2.18 -28.00
C ASP A 656 5.68 1.15 -27.65
N PHE A 657 6.92 1.44 -27.99
CA PHE A 657 8.11 0.75 -27.51
C PHE A 657 8.62 1.46 -26.24
N ASN A 658 9.00 0.69 -25.25
CA ASN A 658 9.51 1.19 -23.97
C ASN A 658 10.90 0.61 -23.68
N PHE A 659 11.82 1.46 -23.27
CA PHE A 659 13.11 1.06 -22.73
C PHE A 659 13.39 1.85 -21.45
N GLY A 660 13.75 1.15 -20.38
CA GLY A 660 14.00 1.76 -19.09
C GLY A 660 15.28 1.26 -18.43
N VAL A 661 15.84 2.08 -17.57
CA VAL A 661 16.93 1.73 -16.67
C VAL A 661 16.58 2.19 -15.26
N ASN A 662 16.70 1.28 -14.29
CA ASN A 662 16.61 1.58 -12.87
C ASN A 662 18.01 1.55 -12.25
N ASN A 663 18.22 2.40 -11.23
CA ASN A 663 19.50 2.53 -10.55
C ASN A 663 20.66 2.70 -11.56
N LEU A 664 20.55 3.68 -12.45
CA LEU A 664 21.54 3.97 -13.53
C LEU A 664 22.96 4.08 -13.00
N LEU A 665 23.14 4.65 -11.80
CA LEU A 665 24.45 4.86 -11.16
C LEU A 665 24.99 3.60 -10.47
N ASP A 666 24.27 2.49 -10.52
CA ASP A 666 24.63 1.20 -9.90
C ASP A 666 24.97 1.35 -8.41
N ARG A 667 24.15 2.10 -7.67
CA ARG A 667 24.35 2.30 -6.23
C ARG A 667 24.06 1.00 -5.48
N ASP A 668 24.94 0.64 -4.54
CA ASP A 668 24.62 -0.32 -3.48
C ASP A 668 23.80 0.38 -2.39
N TYR A 669 22.61 -0.13 -2.11
CA TYR A 669 21.69 0.46 -1.16
C TYR A 669 20.76 -0.58 -0.55
N TYR A 670 20.13 -0.24 0.58
CA TYR A 670 19.15 -1.08 1.26
C TYR A 670 18.08 -0.23 1.95
N TRP A 671 16.87 -0.78 2.04
CA TRP A 671 15.79 -0.22 2.85
C TRP A 671 15.91 -0.64 4.31
N ALA A 672 16.21 -1.91 4.56
CA ALA A 672 16.48 -2.48 5.88
C ALA A 672 17.91 -3.01 5.93
N TYR A 673 18.60 -2.81 7.05
CA TYR A 673 19.99 -3.21 7.20
C TYR A 673 20.20 -4.73 7.00
N GLY A 674 21.12 -5.07 6.12
CA GLY A 674 21.41 -6.46 5.74
C GLY A 674 20.52 -7.03 4.65
N TRP A 675 19.62 -6.22 4.04
CA TRP A 675 18.82 -6.60 2.86
C TRP A 675 19.10 -5.67 1.67
N PRO A 676 20.27 -5.86 1.00
CA PRO A 676 20.63 -5.06 -0.16
C PRO A 676 19.63 -5.24 -1.29
N GLN A 677 19.42 -4.17 -2.05
CA GLN A 677 18.50 -4.07 -3.17
C GLN A 677 19.19 -4.29 -4.51
N ALA A 678 18.40 -4.33 -5.59
CA ALA A 678 18.89 -4.54 -6.93
C ALA A 678 19.87 -3.41 -7.37
N GLY A 679 20.98 -3.79 -7.95
CA GLY A 679 21.89 -2.91 -8.68
C GLY A 679 21.24 -2.39 -9.97
N ARG A 680 22.04 -1.86 -10.89
CA ARG A 680 21.52 -1.37 -12.17
C ARG A 680 20.85 -2.48 -12.97
N ASN A 681 19.61 -2.22 -13.38
CA ASN A 681 18.83 -3.14 -14.19
C ASN A 681 18.09 -2.40 -15.31
N PHE A 682 17.78 -3.13 -16.37
CA PHE A 682 17.17 -2.61 -17.58
C PHE A 682 15.82 -3.30 -17.79
N ILE A 683 14.89 -2.58 -18.40
CA ILE A 683 13.55 -3.07 -18.73
C ILE A 683 13.29 -2.71 -20.19
N THR A 684 12.78 -3.65 -20.96
CA THR A 684 12.32 -3.36 -22.33
C THR A 684 10.98 -4.03 -22.58
N GLY A 685 10.15 -3.40 -23.38
CA GLY A 685 8.85 -3.94 -23.69
C GLY A 685 8.05 -3.10 -24.66
N VAL A 686 6.82 -3.48 -24.83
CA VAL A 686 5.82 -2.78 -25.64
C VAL A 686 4.58 -2.50 -24.82
N SER A 687 3.91 -1.38 -25.11
CA SER A 687 2.58 -1.08 -24.57
C SER A 687 1.64 -0.73 -25.69
N TYR A 688 0.36 -1.06 -25.50
CA TYR A 688 -0.71 -0.80 -26.48
C TYR A 688 -1.89 -0.14 -25.78
N ASN A 689 -2.40 0.93 -26.38
CA ASN A 689 -3.60 1.67 -25.94
C ASN A 689 -4.51 1.87 -27.14
N PHE A 690 -5.74 1.30 -27.05
CA PHE A 690 -6.78 1.44 -28.08
C PHE A 690 -7.92 2.32 -27.59
#